data_f87681e72e8b4f819ffb3524257ecda7
#
_entry.id   f87681e72e8b4f819ffb3524257ecda7
#
_cell.length_a   1.000
_cell.length_b   1.000
_cell.length_c   1.000
_cell.angle_alpha   90.00
_cell.angle_beta   90.00
_cell.angle_gamma   90.00
#
_symmetry.space_group_name_H-M   'P 1'
#
loop_
_entity.id
_entity.type
_entity.pdbx_description
1 polymer ?
#
loop_
_entity_poly.entity_id
_entity_poly.type
_entity_poly.pdbx_seq_one_letter_code
_entity_poly.pdbx_strand_id
1 'polypeptide(L)'
;MNTLTNSSINFSVDPQSRSFSLFSSTFKSAKLDRASFDLELMTANGKAEFSFTSQEQTDNSISLTYHDRSQKLELTVVFNLFPDKAFLFQKMRLENHGDETVTVKRFLFSQVQAGMLHFSENQAIQTAFYSNGWQSWSPSGTWQAGEKQIRSRLKPFAHPMIYNPGTPLTKAESEFSSDMFAAILDHQARVGLIVGFLSQKEQFGSIVSTLHPEPDLQIWANCDDLQLLPGKQLQSDTLVWQFSDTLNPEPFKAYFEAVSAENQVRQRMKTPVGWCSWYYYFQKISPEIIRSNLRAVQKTQEQFPLDVFQIDDGFEQDVGTWDKFQPIFPDGMKPLSQEIHNAGYQAGVWLAPFIVQRDSELVNTHPEWLLKTIKGKRANSGFVWNNLGYALDLTIPEVEEFVRQTIRRAVSDWEFPYLKLDFLYAAALDCDYSNPIFTRAQVLRKGLEIIREEAGDNAILLGCGVPIGSGIGIFDMLRISADVSPDWAPKFLGLKSIFRNEPNMPSAKNAIQNILSRSIMEPHLWVNDPDCLLVREDSNLSLPEVQSLATAISITGGAVLISDDMSKLSADRLKLAASLLPVLPAKPHVRDLFSQNMPSQISQDLQNAQGDWKLIALFNWQDQAVDLQLNLKDWGFDEQEMLMREFWSSEIAQIQQSHTFKNVEAHGVRLIALRPLRPLTYLGSDLHLAQGVELKHWQLADSNLEIGLDLGRKAEGTVYLWSEKEPRSVEQNGKNTHWQWKDNILTLKVTLDKETTIHLKF
;
A
#
# COMPACT_ATOMS: atom_id res chain seq x y z
N MET A 1 -10.48 40.30 5.41
CA MET A 1 -9.85 39.01 5.08
C MET A 1 -8.68 38.81 6.02
N ASN A 2 -8.63 37.66 6.66
CA ASN A 2 -7.51 37.28 7.51
C ASN A 2 -6.54 36.46 6.66
N THR A 3 -5.25 36.65 6.86
CA THR A 3 -4.21 36.04 5.99
C THR A 3 -3.11 35.39 6.82
N LEU A 4 -2.59 34.30 6.31
CA LEU A 4 -1.34 33.66 6.74
C LEU A 4 -0.47 33.45 5.51
N THR A 5 0.85 33.58 5.67
CA THR A 5 1.80 33.45 4.56
C THR A 5 3.07 32.75 5.04
N ASN A 6 3.59 31.83 4.22
CA ASN A 6 4.92 31.29 4.37
C ASN A 6 5.61 31.18 2.99
N SER A 7 6.76 30.51 2.93
CA SER A 7 7.51 30.33 1.68
C SER A 7 6.77 29.53 0.58
N SER A 8 5.77 28.73 0.95
CA SER A 8 5.07 27.81 0.04
C SER A 8 3.65 28.24 -0.29
N ILE A 9 2.94 28.88 0.65
CA ILE A 9 1.50 29.14 0.56
C ILE A 9 1.20 30.58 1.05
N ASN A 10 0.32 31.25 0.31
CA ASN A 10 -0.44 32.42 0.77
C ASN A 10 -1.89 31.99 0.99
N PHE A 11 -2.37 32.13 2.20
CA PHE A 11 -3.71 31.76 2.61
C PHE A 11 -4.51 33.00 3.00
N SER A 12 -5.80 33.02 2.62
CA SER A 12 -6.75 34.02 3.10
C SER A 12 -8.11 33.39 3.38
N VAL A 13 -8.79 33.88 4.43
CA VAL A 13 -10.13 33.42 4.80
C VAL A 13 -11.07 34.58 5.04
N ASP A 14 -12.31 34.45 4.56
CA ASP A 14 -13.43 35.31 4.86
C ASP A 14 -14.39 34.62 5.82
N PRO A 15 -14.43 35.03 7.11
CA PRO A 15 -15.27 34.41 8.12
C PRO A 15 -16.77 34.53 7.82
N GLN A 16 -17.21 35.64 7.19
CA GLN A 16 -18.64 35.89 6.94
C GLN A 16 -19.21 34.96 5.87
N SER A 17 -18.48 34.77 4.78
CA SER A 17 -18.88 33.85 3.69
C SER A 17 -18.48 32.40 3.95
N ARG A 18 -17.77 32.12 5.05
CA ARG A 18 -17.18 30.77 5.34
C ARG A 18 -16.40 30.22 4.17
N SER A 19 -15.53 31.05 3.59
CA SER A 19 -14.72 30.66 2.44
C SER A 19 -13.27 31.07 2.61
N PHE A 20 -12.38 30.30 1.96
CA PHE A 20 -10.95 30.56 1.96
C PHE A 20 -10.36 30.42 0.57
N SER A 21 -9.17 31.01 0.39
CA SER A 21 -8.39 30.89 -0.83
C SER A 21 -6.94 30.52 -0.52
N LEU A 22 -6.34 29.71 -1.40
CA LEU A 22 -4.95 29.27 -1.33
C LEU A 22 -4.23 29.69 -2.62
N PHE A 23 -3.05 30.26 -2.48
CA PHE A 23 -2.17 30.61 -3.59
C PHE A 23 -0.80 29.98 -3.35
N SER A 24 -0.26 29.30 -4.33
CA SER A 24 1.11 28.81 -4.22
C SER A 24 2.12 29.94 -4.37
N SER A 25 3.06 30.03 -3.44
CA SER A 25 4.20 30.96 -3.57
C SER A 25 5.24 30.44 -4.56
N THR A 26 5.31 29.13 -4.75
CA THR A 26 6.28 28.45 -5.63
C THR A 26 5.78 28.35 -7.06
N PHE A 27 4.52 27.94 -7.26
CA PHE A 27 3.89 27.74 -8.56
C PHE A 27 2.92 28.89 -8.82
N LYS A 28 3.42 29.98 -9.39
CA LYS A 28 2.71 31.28 -9.45
C LYS A 28 1.29 31.27 -9.99
N SER A 29 0.95 30.33 -10.88
CA SER A 29 -0.40 30.20 -11.45
C SER A 29 -1.31 29.24 -10.67
N ALA A 30 -0.74 28.49 -9.71
CA ALA A 30 -1.51 27.49 -8.96
C ALA A 30 -2.24 28.16 -7.79
N LYS A 31 -3.57 28.03 -7.81
CA LYS A 31 -4.45 28.61 -6.81
C LYS A 31 -5.76 27.88 -6.68
N LEU A 32 -6.36 28.01 -5.52
CA LEU A 32 -7.71 27.60 -5.20
C LEU A 32 -8.45 28.84 -4.67
N ASP A 33 -9.47 29.25 -5.37
CA ASP A 33 -10.27 30.42 -5.01
C ASP A 33 -11.60 30.00 -4.35
N ARG A 34 -11.98 30.67 -3.27
CA ARG A 34 -13.31 30.58 -2.63
C ARG A 34 -13.78 29.15 -2.31
N ALA A 35 -12.91 28.32 -1.72
CA ALA A 35 -13.34 27.06 -1.14
C ALA A 35 -14.24 27.33 0.06
N SER A 36 -15.49 26.90 0.03
CA SER A 36 -16.39 27.06 1.19
C SER A 36 -16.31 25.87 2.13
N PHE A 37 -16.46 26.11 3.43
CA PHE A 37 -16.55 25.08 4.47
C PHE A 37 -17.87 25.21 5.25
N ASP A 38 -18.37 24.11 5.79
CA ASP A 38 -19.63 24.06 6.55
C ASP A 38 -19.69 22.85 7.49
N LEU A 39 -20.78 22.73 8.22
CA LEU A 39 -21.13 21.59 9.05
C LEU A 39 -22.58 21.18 8.74
N GLU A 40 -22.78 19.90 8.48
CA GLU A 40 -24.12 19.35 8.30
C GLU A 40 -24.56 18.60 9.57
N LEU A 41 -25.56 19.13 10.23
CA LEU A 41 -26.18 18.49 11.39
C LEU A 41 -27.69 18.79 11.44
N MET A 42 -28.40 17.96 12.21
CA MET A 42 -29.83 18.07 12.46
C MET A 42 -30.09 18.25 13.95
N THR A 43 -30.92 19.21 14.30
CA THR A 43 -31.49 19.40 15.62
C THR A 43 -32.96 18.98 15.61
N ALA A 44 -33.63 18.96 16.75
CA ALA A 44 -35.08 18.74 16.82
C ALA A 44 -35.89 19.74 15.97
N ASN A 45 -35.33 20.95 15.75
CA ASN A 45 -35.96 22.02 14.99
C ASN A 45 -35.54 22.07 13.50
N GLY A 46 -34.81 21.06 13.01
CA GLY A 46 -34.32 20.96 11.66
C GLY A 46 -32.83 21.26 11.51
N LYS A 47 -32.37 21.64 10.32
CA LYS A 47 -30.97 21.96 10.04
C LYS A 47 -30.52 23.20 10.82
N ALA A 48 -29.40 23.10 11.53
CA ALA A 48 -28.81 24.26 12.22
C ALA A 48 -28.10 25.18 11.21
N GLU A 49 -28.25 26.48 11.43
CA GLU A 49 -27.58 27.54 10.68
C GLU A 49 -26.60 28.28 11.60
N PHE A 50 -25.32 28.29 11.20
CA PHE A 50 -24.26 28.93 11.96
C PHE A 50 -23.96 30.35 11.45
N SER A 51 -23.68 31.28 12.38
CA SER A 51 -23.26 32.65 12.11
C SER A 51 -21.91 32.92 12.75
N PHE A 52 -21.04 33.64 12.05
CA PHE A 52 -19.73 34.05 12.56
C PHE A 52 -19.89 34.94 13.83
N THR A 53 -19.10 34.60 14.83
CA THR A 53 -19.15 35.30 16.14
C THR A 53 -17.84 35.96 16.50
N SER A 54 -16.73 35.22 16.41
CA SER A 54 -15.42 35.74 16.81
C SER A 54 -14.28 35.07 16.07
N GLN A 55 -13.12 35.71 16.13
CA GLN A 55 -11.87 35.12 15.60
C GLN A 55 -10.71 35.41 16.54
N GLU A 56 -9.75 34.49 16.49
CA GLU A 56 -8.43 34.68 17.09
C GLU A 56 -7.39 34.46 16.00
N GLN A 57 -6.36 35.30 15.96
CA GLN A 57 -5.27 35.20 15.01
C GLN A 57 -3.92 35.34 15.68
N THR A 58 -3.00 34.46 15.34
CA THR A 58 -1.57 34.52 15.65
C THR A 58 -0.77 34.56 14.35
N ASP A 59 0.56 34.60 14.43
CA ASP A 59 1.44 34.58 13.24
C ASP A 59 1.23 33.34 12.39
N ASN A 60 0.85 32.20 12.97
CA ASN A 60 0.76 30.91 12.30
C ASN A 60 -0.64 30.26 12.36
N SER A 61 -1.63 30.92 12.97
CA SER A 61 -2.95 30.34 13.21
C SER A 61 -4.06 31.34 13.05
N ILE A 62 -5.17 30.92 12.46
CA ILE A 62 -6.46 31.62 12.49
C ILE A 62 -7.50 30.64 13.02
N SER A 63 -8.17 31.03 14.13
CA SER A 63 -9.31 30.30 14.70
C SER A 63 -10.58 31.11 14.52
N LEU A 64 -11.62 30.51 13.96
CA LEU A 64 -12.90 31.12 13.67
C LEU A 64 -13.98 30.41 14.46
N THR A 65 -14.80 31.18 15.21
CA THR A 65 -15.91 30.65 16.00
C THR A 65 -17.24 31.08 15.41
N TYR A 66 -18.14 30.13 15.32
CA TYR A 66 -19.50 30.28 14.80
C TYR A 66 -20.49 29.72 15.83
N HIS A 67 -21.62 30.38 16.03
CA HIS A 67 -22.70 29.87 16.85
C HIS A 67 -23.97 29.65 16.00
N ASP A 68 -24.78 28.70 16.40
CA ASP A 68 -26.13 28.57 15.87
C ASP A 68 -27.04 29.70 16.41
N ARG A 69 -28.26 29.84 15.84
CA ARG A 69 -29.20 30.90 16.23
C ARG A 69 -29.57 30.87 17.71
N SER A 70 -29.58 29.69 18.33
CA SER A 70 -29.88 29.52 19.76
C SER A 70 -28.69 29.74 20.66
N GLN A 71 -27.47 29.89 20.10
CA GLN A 71 -26.18 29.95 20.81
C GLN A 71 -25.90 28.73 21.70
N LYS A 72 -26.53 27.60 21.39
CA LYS A 72 -26.35 26.31 22.08
C LYS A 72 -25.30 25.42 21.41
N LEU A 73 -24.98 25.69 20.13
CA LEU A 73 -23.98 24.96 19.38
C LEU A 73 -22.85 25.90 18.95
N GLU A 74 -21.61 25.49 19.21
CA GLU A 74 -20.41 26.21 18.82
C GLU A 74 -19.60 25.39 17.82
N LEU A 75 -19.34 25.97 16.63
CA LEU A 75 -18.43 25.43 15.63
C LEU A 75 -17.14 26.24 15.61
N THR A 76 -16.02 25.61 15.90
CA THR A 76 -14.69 26.21 15.76
C THR A 76 -14.00 25.62 14.51
N VAL A 77 -13.44 26.48 13.65
CA VAL A 77 -12.62 26.09 12.49
C VAL A 77 -11.24 26.71 12.62
N VAL A 78 -10.20 25.89 12.64
CA VAL A 78 -8.82 26.30 12.84
C VAL A 78 -8.00 26.05 11.58
N PHE A 79 -7.29 27.07 11.14
CA PHE A 79 -6.30 27.00 10.07
C PHE A 79 -4.91 27.30 10.63
N ASN A 80 -3.94 26.41 10.37
CA ASN A 80 -2.55 26.63 10.78
C ASN A 80 -1.64 26.57 9.54
N LEU A 81 -0.70 27.52 9.48
CA LEU A 81 0.31 27.58 8.42
C LEU A 81 1.68 27.88 9.07
N PHE A 82 2.46 26.85 9.30
CA PHE A 82 3.77 26.96 9.95
C PHE A 82 4.86 27.37 8.96
N PRO A 83 5.87 28.15 9.36
CA PRO A 83 6.93 28.65 8.48
C PRO A 83 7.75 27.57 7.80
N ASP A 84 7.97 26.44 8.49
CA ASP A 84 8.79 25.30 8.05
C ASP A 84 8.01 24.19 7.34
N LYS A 85 6.69 24.35 7.17
CA LYS A 85 5.81 23.35 6.55
C LYS A 85 5.28 23.83 5.20
N ALA A 86 5.21 22.90 4.24
CA ALA A 86 4.62 23.14 2.92
C ALA A 86 3.10 22.94 2.89
N PHE A 87 2.45 22.90 4.07
CA PHE A 87 1.03 22.59 4.21
C PHE A 87 0.26 23.72 4.87
N LEU A 88 -0.99 23.93 4.43
CA LEU A 88 -2.04 24.48 5.28
C LEU A 88 -2.72 23.32 6.01
N PHE A 89 -2.89 23.45 7.32
CA PHE A 89 -3.64 22.52 8.16
C PHE A 89 -5.01 23.09 8.44
N GLN A 90 -6.05 22.28 8.37
CA GLN A 90 -7.44 22.64 8.67
C GLN A 90 -8.06 21.63 9.62
N LYS A 91 -8.66 22.09 10.71
CA LYS A 91 -9.36 21.26 11.70
C LYS A 91 -10.68 21.91 12.11
N MET A 92 -11.67 21.08 12.43
CA MET A 92 -12.99 21.54 12.86
C MET A 92 -13.39 20.88 14.17
N ARG A 93 -14.15 21.61 15.00
CA ARG A 93 -14.67 21.13 16.28
C ARG A 93 -16.08 21.65 16.49
N LEU A 94 -16.99 20.77 16.90
CA LEU A 94 -18.35 21.11 17.30
C LEU A 94 -18.52 20.86 18.79
N GLU A 95 -19.07 21.83 19.54
CA GLU A 95 -19.45 21.70 20.93
C GLU A 95 -20.97 21.87 21.10
N ASN A 96 -21.59 20.96 21.86
CA ASN A 96 -23.01 21.04 22.19
C ASN A 96 -23.18 21.55 23.62
N HIS A 97 -23.41 22.82 23.77
CA HIS A 97 -23.70 23.48 25.07
C HIS A 97 -25.20 23.45 25.43
N GLY A 98 -26.01 22.86 24.56
CA GLY A 98 -27.46 22.72 24.75
C GLY A 98 -27.83 21.62 25.70
N ASP A 99 -29.12 21.43 25.85
CA ASP A 99 -29.78 20.41 26.67
C ASP A 99 -30.40 19.23 25.81
N GLU A 100 -30.31 19.37 24.49
CA GLU A 100 -30.80 18.35 23.53
C GLU A 100 -29.65 17.68 22.78
N THR A 101 -29.85 16.41 22.44
CA THR A 101 -28.93 15.67 21.56
C THR A 101 -29.08 16.16 20.12
N VAL A 102 -27.96 16.31 19.41
CA VAL A 102 -27.96 16.66 17.99
C VAL A 102 -27.34 15.56 17.13
N THR A 103 -27.88 15.37 15.93
CA THR A 103 -27.37 14.37 14.98
C THR A 103 -26.39 15.02 14.02
N VAL A 104 -25.13 14.61 14.07
CA VAL A 104 -24.05 15.15 13.24
C VAL A 104 -23.82 14.26 12.03
N LYS A 105 -23.95 14.83 10.82
CA LYS A 105 -23.82 14.08 9.55
C LYS A 105 -22.40 14.11 9.01
N ARG A 106 -21.83 15.33 8.85
CA ARG A 106 -20.46 15.48 8.33
C ARG A 106 -19.90 16.87 8.57
N PHE A 107 -18.59 16.93 8.73
CA PHE A 107 -17.82 18.17 8.57
C PHE A 107 -17.50 18.35 7.08
N LEU A 108 -17.92 19.47 6.49
CA LEU A 108 -17.61 19.84 5.11
C LEU A 108 -16.38 20.76 5.13
N PHE A 109 -15.20 20.20 4.79
CA PHE A 109 -13.93 20.92 4.80
C PHE A 109 -13.80 21.85 3.60
N SER A 110 -14.31 21.41 2.45
CA SER A 110 -14.21 22.19 1.24
C SER A 110 -15.31 21.85 0.24
N GLN A 111 -15.83 22.91 -0.38
CA GLN A 111 -16.60 22.82 -1.61
C GLN A 111 -16.06 23.90 -2.57
N VAL A 112 -15.36 23.47 -3.60
CA VAL A 112 -14.78 24.29 -4.65
C VAL A 112 -15.63 24.11 -5.91
N GLN A 113 -16.15 25.20 -6.44
CA GLN A 113 -16.91 25.17 -7.68
C GLN A 113 -15.97 25.05 -8.88
N ALA A 114 -16.47 24.51 -10.00
CA ALA A 114 -15.76 24.48 -11.27
C ALA A 114 -15.27 25.89 -11.65
N GLY A 115 -14.02 25.96 -12.13
CA GLY A 115 -13.37 27.23 -12.47
C GLY A 115 -12.79 28.01 -11.28
N MET A 116 -12.74 27.41 -10.08
CA MET A 116 -12.11 28.02 -8.88
C MET A 116 -10.79 27.31 -8.49
N LEU A 117 -10.44 26.20 -9.12
CA LEU A 117 -9.15 25.52 -8.99
C LEU A 117 -8.36 25.69 -10.28
N HIS A 118 -7.20 26.37 -10.19
CA HIS A 118 -6.36 26.68 -11.33
C HIS A 118 -4.94 26.17 -11.11
N PHE A 119 -4.31 25.62 -12.15
CA PHE A 119 -2.92 25.19 -12.16
C PHE A 119 -2.04 26.01 -13.12
N SER A 120 -2.67 26.57 -14.18
CA SER A 120 -1.98 27.41 -15.18
C SER A 120 -2.85 28.57 -15.63
N GLU A 121 -2.27 29.56 -16.31
CA GLU A 121 -3.01 30.66 -16.93
C GLU A 121 -3.68 30.26 -18.24
N ASN A 122 -3.26 29.15 -18.85
CA ASN A 122 -3.78 28.65 -20.11
C ASN A 122 -4.87 27.60 -19.88
N GLN A 123 -5.98 27.70 -20.61
CA GLN A 123 -7.16 26.84 -20.47
C GLN A 123 -7.01 25.41 -21.05
N ALA A 124 -5.89 25.07 -21.69
CA ALA A 124 -5.65 23.70 -22.18
C ALA A 124 -5.17 22.80 -21.03
N ILE A 125 -6.10 22.30 -20.25
CA ILE A 125 -5.83 21.55 -19.02
C ILE A 125 -5.77 20.05 -19.33
N GLN A 126 -4.64 19.40 -19.03
CA GLN A 126 -4.53 17.94 -19.00
C GLN A 126 -4.56 17.48 -17.55
N THR A 127 -5.76 17.48 -16.97
CA THR A 127 -5.95 17.15 -15.57
C THR A 127 -6.06 15.64 -15.33
N ALA A 128 -5.55 15.22 -14.19
CA ALA A 128 -5.66 13.86 -13.69
C ALA A 128 -5.98 13.85 -12.19
N PHE A 129 -6.51 12.72 -11.72
CA PHE A 129 -6.89 12.49 -10.34
C PHE A 129 -6.27 11.19 -9.83
N TYR A 130 -5.40 11.28 -8.83
CA TYR A 130 -4.91 10.11 -8.10
C TYR A 130 -5.88 9.77 -6.97
N SER A 131 -6.33 8.52 -6.93
CA SER A 131 -7.23 7.96 -5.92
C SER A 131 -6.53 6.87 -5.12
N ASN A 132 -6.61 6.96 -3.78
CA ASN A 132 -6.06 5.94 -2.88
C ASN A 132 -6.96 4.70 -2.75
N GLY A 133 -8.27 4.88 -2.73
CA GLY A 133 -9.23 3.85 -2.32
C GLY A 133 -9.33 3.70 -0.78
N TRP A 134 -10.35 3.00 -0.30
CA TRP A 134 -10.69 2.95 1.13
C TRP A 134 -9.77 2.04 1.94
N GLN A 135 -9.61 0.81 1.49
CA GLN A 135 -8.91 -0.24 2.23
C GLN A 135 -7.95 -1.03 1.33
N SER A 136 -7.26 -2.04 1.88
CA SER A 136 -6.23 -2.85 1.22
C SER A 136 -6.61 -3.28 -0.19
N TRP A 137 -7.80 -3.84 -0.37
CA TRP A 137 -8.27 -4.42 -1.64
C TRP A 137 -8.90 -3.41 -2.58
N SER A 138 -9.16 -2.18 -2.12
CA SER A 138 -9.71 -1.13 -2.98
C SER A 138 -8.70 -0.74 -4.05
N PRO A 139 -9.14 -0.53 -5.31
CA PRO A 139 -8.23 -0.13 -6.38
C PRO A 139 -7.66 1.27 -6.10
N SER A 140 -6.37 1.41 -6.36
CA SER A 140 -5.62 2.67 -6.30
C SER A 140 -4.98 2.96 -7.64
N GLY A 141 -4.82 4.23 -7.98
CA GLY A 141 -4.18 4.66 -9.23
C GLY A 141 -4.68 6.01 -9.71
N THR A 142 -4.25 6.42 -10.90
CA THR A 142 -4.55 7.72 -11.49
C THR A 142 -5.46 7.58 -12.70
N TRP A 143 -6.46 8.44 -12.78
CA TRP A 143 -7.39 8.56 -13.90
C TRP A 143 -7.27 9.93 -14.55
N GLN A 144 -7.32 9.95 -15.89
CA GLN A 144 -7.27 11.17 -16.68
C GLN A 144 -8.67 11.76 -16.88
N ALA A 145 -8.75 13.08 -17.10
CA ALA A 145 -9.99 13.70 -17.58
C ALA A 145 -10.51 12.96 -18.84
N GLY A 146 -11.81 12.68 -18.90
CA GLY A 146 -12.44 11.87 -19.94
C GLY A 146 -12.54 10.38 -19.61
N GLU A 147 -11.81 9.87 -18.63
CA GLU A 147 -11.91 8.48 -18.17
C GLU A 147 -13.05 8.28 -17.16
N LYS A 148 -13.39 7.01 -16.93
CA LYS A 148 -14.30 6.57 -15.86
C LYS A 148 -13.51 5.79 -14.81
N GLN A 149 -13.72 6.13 -13.55
CA GLN A 149 -13.17 5.33 -12.47
C GLN A 149 -13.81 3.93 -12.46
N ILE A 150 -12.98 2.90 -12.57
CA ILE A 150 -13.45 1.52 -12.61
C ILE A 150 -14.09 1.16 -11.26
N ARG A 151 -15.33 0.63 -11.31
CA ARG A 151 -16.10 0.20 -10.14
C ARG A 151 -16.54 -1.26 -10.29
N SER A 152 -16.55 -2.00 -9.18
CA SER A 152 -17.04 -3.37 -9.18
C SER A 152 -18.54 -3.41 -9.54
N ARG A 153 -18.90 -4.38 -10.37
CA ARG A 153 -20.29 -4.68 -10.72
C ARG A 153 -20.95 -5.67 -9.77
N LEU A 154 -20.16 -6.29 -8.88
CA LEU A 154 -20.59 -7.31 -7.92
C LEU A 154 -21.16 -6.70 -6.63
N LYS A 155 -22.20 -5.86 -6.75
CA LYS A 155 -22.71 -5.03 -5.66
C LYS A 155 -22.91 -5.74 -4.31
N PRO A 156 -23.73 -6.82 -4.18
CA PRO A 156 -23.97 -7.41 -2.86
C PRO A 156 -22.79 -8.23 -2.33
N PHE A 157 -21.84 -8.60 -3.21
CA PHE A 157 -20.73 -9.47 -2.87
C PHE A 157 -19.45 -8.71 -2.54
N ALA A 158 -19.14 -7.64 -3.30
CA ALA A 158 -17.88 -6.93 -3.20
C ALA A 158 -18.00 -5.54 -2.58
N HIS A 159 -19.10 -4.81 -2.80
CA HIS A 159 -19.21 -3.41 -2.34
C HIS A 159 -19.00 -3.23 -0.84
N PRO A 160 -19.59 -4.05 0.06
CA PRO A 160 -19.33 -3.91 1.49
C PRO A 160 -17.86 -4.09 1.87
N MET A 161 -17.12 -4.85 1.04
CA MET A 161 -15.70 -5.17 1.29
C MET A 161 -14.76 -4.03 0.90
N ILE A 162 -15.05 -3.28 -0.18
CA ILE A 162 -14.04 -2.44 -0.85
C ILE A 162 -14.39 -0.95 -0.92
N TYR A 163 -15.61 -0.56 -0.62
CA TYR A 163 -16.02 0.85 -0.72
C TYR A 163 -16.45 1.39 0.63
N ASN A 164 -15.92 2.59 0.95
CA ASN A 164 -16.45 3.37 2.06
C ASN A 164 -17.89 3.79 1.75
N PRO A 165 -18.87 3.41 2.57
CA PRO A 165 -20.26 3.79 2.36
C PRO A 165 -20.49 5.30 2.31
N GLY A 166 -19.64 6.09 3.00
CA GLY A 166 -19.72 7.55 3.03
C GLY A 166 -19.10 8.25 1.80
N THR A 167 -18.42 7.50 0.90
CA THR A 167 -17.80 8.05 -0.31
C THR A 167 -18.64 7.70 -1.54
N PRO A 168 -19.10 8.66 -2.35
CA PRO A 168 -19.90 8.39 -3.54
C PRO A 168 -19.18 7.49 -4.54
N LEU A 169 -19.90 6.54 -5.09
CA LEU A 169 -19.44 5.75 -6.23
C LEU A 169 -19.71 6.54 -7.52
N THR A 170 -18.69 7.23 -8.00
CA THR A 170 -18.75 8.01 -9.23
C THR A 170 -19.04 7.13 -10.46
N LYS A 171 -19.79 7.65 -11.42
CA LYS A 171 -20.25 6.90 -12.61
C LYS A 171 -20.04 7.66 -13.92
N ALA A 172 -19.97 8.97 -13.84
CA ALA A 172 -19.76 9.81 -15.01
C ALA A 172 -18.29 9.81 -15.44
N GLU A 173 -18.03 10.20 -16.67
CA GLU A 173 -16.69 10.50 -17.16
C GLU A 173 -16.14 11.71 -16.43
N SER A 174 -14.84 11.72 -16.15
CA SER A 174 -14.13 12.78 -15.43
C SER A 174 -14.56 12.97 -13.97
N GLU A 175 -15.42 12.11 -13.43
CA GLU A 175 -15.88 12.16 -12.03
C GLU A 175 -15.17 11.08 -11.22
N PHE A 176 -14.42 11.48 -10.20
CA PHE A 176 -13.56 10.60 -9.41
C PHE A 176 -13.76 10.79 -7.93
N SER A 177 -13.53 9.72 -7.15
CA SER A 177 -13.54 9.78 -5.70
C SER A 177 -12.35 9.05 -5.09
N SER A 178 -11.94 9.50 -3.92
CA SER A 178 -10.86 8.92 -3.12
C SER A 178 -11.22 8.94 -1.65
N ASP A 179 -10.57 8.08 -0.89
CA ASP A 179 -10.66 8.01 0.56
C ASP A 179 -9.32 8.43 1.18
N MET A 180 -9.38 9.15 2.29
CA MET A 180 -8.26 9.67 3.07
C MET A 180 -7.45 10.76 2.36
N PHE A 181 -6.88 10.49 1.16
CA PHE A 181 -6.08 11.48 0.42
C PHE A 181 -6.25 11.32 -1.10
N ALA A 182 -5.95 12.40 -1.82
CA ALA A 182 -5.97 12.45 -3.27
C ALA A 182 -4.94 13.47 -3.78
N ALA A 183 -4.64 13.40 -5.09
CA ALA A 183 -3.98 14.48 -5.79
C ALA A 183 -4.78 14.83 -7.05
N ILE A 184 -4.99 16.14 -7.27
CA ILE A 184 -5.50 16.69 -8.54
C ILE A 184 -4.35 17.40 -9.19
N LEU A 185 -4.06 17.11 -10.45
CA LEU A 185 -2.87 17.61 -11.11
C LEU A 185 -3.14 18.03 -12.55
N ASP A 186 -2.28 18.92 -13.04
CA ASP A 186 -2.18 19.30 -14.43
C ASP A 186 -0.78 18.93 -14.94
N HIS A 187 -0.74 18.00 -15.88
CA HIS A 187 0.52 17.52 -16.47
C HIS A 187 1.25 18.58 -17.27
N GLN A 188 0.54 19.52 -17.92
CA GLN A 188 1.14 20.56 -18.71
C GLN A 188 1.77 21.64 -17.82
N ALA A 189 1.07 22.01 -16.76
CA ALA A 189 1.57 22.96 -15.76
C ALA A 189 2.65 22.36 -14.84
N ARG A 190 2.77 21.03 -14.80
CA ARG A 190 3.65 20.28 -13.88
C ARG A 190 3.39 20.58 -12.42
N VAL A 191 2.15 20.84 -12.07
CA VAL A 191 1.76 21.13 -10.69
C VAL A 191 0.51 20.37 -10.32
N GLY A 192 0.42 19.97 -9.06
CA GLY A 192 -0.74 19.33 -8.46
C GLY A 192 -1.07 19.89 -7.10
N LEU A 193 -2.31 19.67 -6.69
CA LEU A 193 -2.82 19.91 -5.35
C LEU A 193 -3.00 18.56 -4.66
N ILE A 194 -2.20 18.28 -3.65
CA ILE A 194 -2.35 17.13 -2.75
C ILE A 194 -3.24 17.58 -1.60
N VAL A 195 -4.28 16.80 -1.33
CA VAL A 195 -5.17 16.99 -0.18
C VAL A 195 -5.31 15.68 0.56
N GLY A 196 -5.32 15.72 1.89
CA GLY A 196 -5.47 14.49 2.67
C GLY A 196 -5.65 14.70 4.15
N PHE A 197 -6.37 13.78 4.76
CA PHE A 197 -6.50 13.68 6.21
C PHE A 197 -5.25 13.05 6.80
N LEU A 198 -4.75 13.59 7.89
CA LEU A 198 -3.57 13.06 8.57
C LEU A 198 -3.86 11.76 9.34
N SER A 199 -5.12 11.54 9.71
CA SER A 199 -5.57 10.31 10.35
C SER A 199 -7.02 9.98 9.94
N GLN A 200 -7.49 8.79 10.32
CA GLN A 200 -8.89 8.39 10.25
C GLN A 200 -9.31 7.76 11.60
N LYS A 201 -8.96 8.46 12.68
CA LYS A 201 -9.31 8.06 14.05
C LYS A 201 -10.71 8.49 14.41
N GLU A 202 -11.08 9.68 13.97
CA GLU A 202 -12.36 10.31 14.30
C GLU A 202 -13.40 10.06 13.20
N GLN A 203 -13.05 10.20 11.92
CA GLN A 203 -13.97 10.05 10.81
C GLN A 203 -13.27 9.43 9.58
N PHE A 204 -14.08 8.82 8.69
CA PHE A 204 -13.62 8.53 7.34
C PHE A 204 -13.76 9.78 6.45
N GLY A 205 -12.63 10.21 5.89
CA GLY A 205 -12.57 11.34 4.98
C GLY A 205 -12.81 10.94 3.53
N SER A 206 -13.66 11.69 2.85
CA SER A 206 -14.04 11.50 1.44
C SER A 206 -13.63 12.70 0.61
N ILE A 207 -13.10 12.45 -0.58
CA ILE A 207 -12.65 13.47 -1.55
C ILE A 207 -13.27 13.12 -2.90
N VAL A 208 -13.95 14.08 -3.53
CA VAL A 208 -14.59 13.93 -4.84
C VAL A 208 -14.24 15.11 -5.73
N SER A 209 -13.95 14.84 -6.98
CA SER A 209 -13.67 15.87 -7.99
C SER A 209 -14.24 15.48 -9.35
N THR A 210 -14.78 16.48 -10.05
CA THR A 210 -15.10 16.42 -11.48
C THR A 210 -14.04 17.23 -12.21
N LEU A 211 -13.33 16.64 -13.17
CA LEU A 211 -12.20 17.30 -13.83
C LEU A 211 -12.54 18.06 -15.11
N HIS A 212 -13.71 17.85 -15.69
CA HIS A 212 -14.08 18.42 -16.99
C HIS A 212 -15.50 19.03 -16.93
N PRO A 213 -15.78 20.21 -17.51
CA PRO A 213 -14.85 21.05 -18.31
C PRO A 213 -13.78 21.78 -17.47
N GLU A 214 -14.01 22.00 -16.21
CA GLU A 214 -13.10 22.65 -15.27
C GLU A 214 -13.16 21.90 -13.92
N PRO A 215 -12.02 21.75 -13.21
CA PRO A 215 -12.00 20.99 -11.97
C PRO A 215 -12.84 21.64 -10.88
N ASP A 216 -13.67 20.81 -10.23
CA ASP A 216 -14.28 21.08 -8.92
C ASP A 216 -13.62 20.25 -7.82
N LEU A 217 -13.96 20.45 -6.56
CA LEU A 217 -13.44 19.65 -5.46
C LEU A 217 -14.37 19.73 -4.25
N GLN A 218 -14.74 18.55 -3.73
CA GLN A 218 -15.50 18.42 -2.50
C GLN A 218 -14.76 17.52 -1.52
N ILE A 219 -14.63 17.96 -0.25
CA ILE A 219 -13.94 17.23 0.80
C ILE A 219 -14.77 17.28 2.08
N TRP A 220 -15.04 16.11 2.66
CA TRP A 220 -15.76 16.01 3.93
C TRP A 220 -15.28 14.84 4.78
N ALA A 221 -15.52 14.94 6.09
CA ALA A 221 -15.37 13.87 7.06
C ALA A 221 -16.75 13.39 7.52
N ASN A 222 -17.02 12.09 7.37
CA ASN A 222 -18.32 11.47 7.67
C ASN A 222 -18.48 11.27 9.19
N CYS A 223 -19.52 11.83 9.77
CA CYS A 223 -19.85 11.65 11.19
C CYS A 223 -20.92 10.57 11.42
N ASP A 224 -21.40 9.93 10.36
CA ASP A 224 -22.23 8.72 10.37
C ASP A 224 -23.53 8.87 11.20
N ASP A 225 -24.18 10.05 11.14
CA ASP A 225 -25.34 10.41 11.93
C ASP A 225 -25.16 10.27 13.47
N LEU A 226 -23.90 10.46 13.94
CA LEU A 226 -23.52 10.38 15.35
C LEU A 226 -24.40 11.26 16.23
N GLN A 227 -24.82 10.71 17.37
CA GLN A 227 -25.62 11.41 18.38
C GLN A 227 -24.72 12.16 19.35
N LEU A 228 -24.52 13.48 19.14
CA LEU A 228 -23.74 14.32 20.04
C LEU A 228 -24.58 14.77 21.21
N LEU A 229 -24.30 14.18 22.38
CA LEU A 229 -25.01 14.43 23.63
C LEU A 229 -24.77 15.85 24.18
N PRO A 230 -25.66 16.37 25.04
CA PRO A 230 -25.44 17.59 25.80
C PRO A 230 -24.11 17.63 26.54
N GLY A 231 -23.41 18.76 26.48
CA GLY A 231 -22.10 18.99 27.12
C GLY A 231 -20.94 18.22 26.48
N LYS A 232 -21.14 17.57 25.32
CA LYS A 232 -20.08 16.86 24.59
C LYS A 232 -19.57 17.64 23.40
N GLN A 233 -18.36 17.29 22.97
CA GLN A 233 -17.73 17.83 21.76
C GLN A 233 -17.40 16.71 20.77
N LEU A 234 -17.37 17.05 19.48
CA LEU A 234 -16.87 16.23 18.39
C LEU A 234 -15.81 17.03 17.63
N GLN A 235 -14.63 16.45 17.45
CA GLN A 235 -13.57 17.04 16.63
C GLN A 235 -13.38 16.26 15.35
N SER A 236 -12.85 16.92 14.33
CA SER A 236 -12.45 16.26 13.10
C SER A 236 -11.00 15.77 13.17
N ASP A 237 -10.65 14.79 12.32
CA ASP A 237 -9.26 14.61 11.92
C ASP A 237 -8.75 15.86 11.20
N THR A 238 -7.42 16.05 11.15
CA THR A 238 -6.81 17.21 10.49
C THR A 238 -6.68 16.96 9.00
N LEU A 239 -7.17 17.88 8.17
CA LEU A 239 -6.95 17.93 6.73
C LEU A 239 -5.74 18.80 6.40
N VAL A 240 -4.91 18.39 5.43
CA VAL A 240 -3.81 19.20 4.91
C VAL A 240 -3.96 19.47 3.42
N TRP A 241 -3.41 20.63 3.00
CA TRP A 241 -3.41 21.14 1.63
C TRP A 241 -1.99 21.44 1.20
N GLN A 242 -1.54 20.90 0.06
CA GLN A 242 -0.17 21.07 -0.44
C GLN A 242 -0.16 21.22 -1.95
N PHE A 243 0.52 22.26 -2.47
CA PHE A 243 0.92 22.26 -3.88
C PHE A 243 2.23 21.49 -4.05
N SER A 244 2.31 20.67 -5.10
CA SER A 244 3.47 19.80 -5.36
C SER A 244 3.83 19.81 -6.85
N ASP A 245 5.12 19.65 -7.15
CA ASP A 245 5.59 19.36 -8.49
C ASP A 245 5.24 17.92 -8.88
N THR A 246 4.59 17.73 -10.03
CA THR A 246 4.22 16.40 -10.54
C THR A 246 5.42 15.57 -11.03
N LEU A 247 6.57 16.19 -11.22
CA LEU A 247 7.83 15.52 -11.56
C LEU A 247 8.67 15.18 -10.32
N ASN A 248 8.23 15.58 -9.13
CA ASN A 248 8.89 15.17 -7.90
C ASN A 248 8.90 13.63 -7.80
N PRO A 249 10.06 12.97 -7.63
CA PRO A 249 10.14 11.52 -7.51
C PRO A 249 9.40 10.97 -6.28
N GLU A 250 9.23 11.80 -5.24
CA GLU A 250 8.53 11.44 -4.00
C GLU A 250 7.42 12.47 -3.68
N PRO A 251 6.35 12.57 -4.52
CA PRO A 251 5.39 13.68 -4.44
C PRO A 251 4.60 13.70 -3.12
N PHE A 252 4.38 12.54 -2.50
CA PHE A 252 3.64 12.37 -1.24
C PHE A 252 4.53 12.31 0.01
N LYS A 253 5.86 12.41 -0.12
CA LYS A 253 6.79 12.23 1.01
C LYS A 253 6.44 13.13 2.21
N ALA A 254 6.33 14.42 1.99
CA ALA A 254 6.03 15.37 3.06
C ALA A 254 4.66 15.08 3.70
N TYR A 255 3.65 14.69 2.90
CA TYR A 255 2.35 14.28 3.41
C TYR A 255 2.45 13.04 4.31
N PHE A 256 3.13 11.97 3.85
CA PHE A 256 3.28 10.75 4.66
C PHE A 256 4.15 10.94 5.91
N GLU A 257 5.14 11.82 5.88
CA GLU A 257 5.89 12.22 7.08
C GLU A 257 4.98 12.92 8.11
N ALA A 258 4.07 13.79 7.66
CA ALA A 258 3.09 14.42 8.54
C ALA A 258 2.07 13.39 9.09
N VAL A 259 1.60 12.47 8.26
CA VAL A 259 0.73 11.34 8.66
C VAL A 259 1.42 10.46 9.69
N SER A 260 2.70 10.14 9.47
CA SER A 260 3.52 9.33 10.38
C SER A 260 3.65 10.00 11.76
N ALA A 261 3.92 11.29 11.78
CA ALA A 261 4.03 12.07 13.02
C ALA A 261 2.70 12.15 13.79
N GLU A 262 1.57 12.41 13.10
CA GLU A 262 0.23 12.47 13.69
C GLU A 262 -0.22 11.15 14.33
N ASN A 263 0.14 10.03 13.71
CA ASN A 263 -0.26 8.71 14.16
C ASN A 263 0.79 8.00 15.04
N GLN A 264 1.95 8.63 15.30
CA GLN A 264 3.04 8.02 16.07
C GLN A 264 3.39 6.64 15.52
N VAL A 265 3.68 6.59 14.21
CA VAL A 265 3.98 5.34 13.51
C VAL A 265 5.08 4.57 14.23
N ARG A 266 4.87 3.27 14.40
CA ARG A 266 5.79 2.36 15.10
C ARG A 266 7.15 2.32 14.42
N GLN A 267 8.20 2.05 15.21
CA GLN A 267 9.53 1.89 14.65
C GLN A 267 9.52 0.77 13.60
N ARG A 268 10.11 1.07 12.45
CA ARG A 268 10.18 0.12 11.35
C ARG A 268 10.93 -1.15 11.78
N MET A 269 10.31 -2.28 11.55
CA MET A 269 10.91 -3.60 11.71
C MET A 269 11.75 -3.99 10.48
N LYS A 270 12.57 -5.02 10.60
CA LYS A 270 13.18 -5.70 9.45
C LYS A 270 12.07 -6.23 8.54
N THR A 271 12.15 -5.95 7.25
CA THR A 271 11.19 -6.48 6.26
C THR A 271 11.24 -8.02 6.25
N PRO A 272 10.13 -8.72 6.57
CA PRO A 272 10.16 -10.17 6.71
C PRO A 272 10.17 -10.89 5.36
N VAL A 273 10.79 -12.05 5.37
CA VAL A 273 10.69 -13.06 4.32
C VAL A 273 9.97 -14.26 4.91
N GLY A 274 8.95 -14.80 4.22
CA GLY A 274 8.14 -15.83 4.83
C GLY A 274 7.51 -16.82 3.87
N TRP A 275 6.89 -17.85 4.46
CA TRP A 275 6.01 -18.79 3.78
C TRP A 275 4.59 -18.65 4.32
N CYS A 276 3.59 -18.79 3.43
CA CYS A 276 2.17 -18.73 3.78
C CYS A 276 1.42 -19.92 3.16
N SER A 277 0.49 -20.52 3.88
CA SER A 277 -0.24 -21.70 3.41
C SER A 277 -1.36 -21.41 2.39
N TRP A 278 -1.81 -20.14 2.23
CA TRP A 278 -3.09 -19.82 1.60
C TRP A 278 -3.17 -20.19 0.11
N TYR A 279 -2.36 -19.59 -0.77
CA TYR A 279 -2.58 -19.63 -2.23
C TYR A 279 -2.27 -20.95 -2.92
N TYR A 280 -1.77 -21.93 -2.18
CA TYR A 280 -1.65 -23.31 -2.68
C TYR A 280 -2.71 -24.23 -2.11
N TYR A 281 -2.95 -24.15 -0.81
CA TYR A 281 -3.83 -25.10 -0.11
C TYR A 281 -5.22 -24.55 0.17
N PHE A 282 -5.41 -23.21 0.22
CA PHE A 282 -6.61 -22.57 0.71
C PHE A 282 -6.99 -23.17 2.08
N GLN A 283 -8.24 -23.43 2.35
CA GLN A 283 -8.71 -24.06 3.60
C GLN A 283 -8.35 -25.56 3.71
N LYS A 284 -7.72 -26.17 2.70
CA LYS A 284 -7.38 -27.61 2.69
C LYS A 284 -6.02 -27.86 3.34
N ILE A 285 -5.79 -27.31 4.50
CA ILE A 285 -4.56 -27.50 5.29
C ILE A 285 -4.74 -28.61 6.34
N SER A 286 -3.63 -29.17 6.79
CA SER A 286 -3.56 -30.13 7.88
C SER A 286 -2.20 -30.03 8.58
N PRO A 287 -2.06 -30.52 9.82
CA PRO A 287 -0.78 -30.55 10.50
C PRO A 287 0.33 -31.23 9.66
N GLU A 288 -0.02 -32.27 8.90
CA GLU A 288 0.95 -32.97 8.05
C GLU A 288 1.40 -32.15 6.84
N ILE A 289 0.50 -31.40 6.21
CA ILE A 289 0.84 -30.44 5.14
C ILE A 289 1.76 -29.36 5.70
N ILE A 290 1.45 -28.79 6.85
CA ILE A 290 2.28 -27.78 7.52
C ILE A 290 3.68 -28.32 7.79
N ARG A 291 3.79 -29.51 8.43
CA ARG A 291 5.08 -30.17 8.71
C ARG A 291 5.86 -30.51 7.46
N SER A 292 5.17 -30.93 6.36
CA SER A 292 5.81 -31.20 5.08
C SER A 292 6.50 -29.96 4.50
N ASN A 293 5.79 -28.82 4.50
CA ASN A 293 6.37 -27.56 4.04
C ASN A 293 7.48 -27.06 4.97
N LEU A 294 7.31 -27.19 6.29
CA LEU A 294 8.34 -26.81 7.27
C LEU A 294 9.65 -27.57 7.02
N ARG A 295 9.56 -28.89 6.81
CA ARG A 295 10.74 -29.72 6.44
C ARG A 295 11.35 -29.31 5.10
N ALA A 296 10.54 -28.92 4.10
CA ALA A 296 11.04 -28.46 2.81
C ALA A 296 11.76 -27.11 2.93
N VAL A 297 11.18 -26.17 3.67
CA VAL A 297 11.78 -24.86 3.95
C VAL A 297 13.12 -25.01 4.68
N GLN A 298 13.21 -25.88 5.70
CA GLN A 298 14.48 -26.16 6.39
C GLN A 298 15.58 -26.66 5.45
N LYS A 299 15.23 -27.48 4.45
CA LYS A 299 16.20 -27.99 3.46
C LYS A 299 16.71 -26.90 2.50
N THR A 300 15.92 -25.88 2.25
CA THR A 300 16.25 -24.77 1.34
C THR A 300 16.75 -23.52 2.03
N GLN A 301 16.84 -23.51 3.38
CA GLN A 301 17.15 -22.35 4.19
C GLN A 301 18.46 -21.64 3.82
N GLU A 302 19.48 -22.38 3.38
CA GLU A 302 20.74 -21.77 2.95
C GLU A 302 20.60 -20.98 1.63
N GLN A 303 19.68 -21.38 0.74
CA GLN A 303 19.44 -20.73 -0.56
C GLN A 303 18.31 -19.71 -0.49
N PHE A 304 17.25 -20.00 0.28
CA PHE A 304 16.08 -19.18 0.46
C PHE A 304 15.76 -19.03 1.95
N PRO A 305 16.50 -18.16 2.67
CA PRO A 305 16.31 -17.95 4.10
C PRO A 305 14.98 -17.27 4.39
N LEU A 306 14.20 -17.86 5.31
CA LEU A 306 12.93 -17.32 5.80
C LEU A 306 13.05 -16.83 7.23
N ASP A 307 12.23 -15.83 7.57
CA ASP A 307 12.04 -15.32 8.94
C ASP A 307 10.72 -15.85 9.54
N VAL A 308 9.65 -15.95 8.72
CA VAL A 308 8.27 -16.22 9.15
C VAL A 308 7.72 -17.47 8.47
N PHE A 309 6.98 -18.28 9.23
CA PHE A 309 6.21 -19.41 8.71
C PHE A 309 4.75 -19.26 9.17
N GLN A 310 3.86 -18.85 8.22
CA GLN A 310 2.48 -18.46 8.49
C GLN A 310 1.49 -19.55 8.13
N ILE A 311 0.67 -19.94 9.10
CA ILE A 311 -0.53 -20.78 8.90
C ILE A 311 -1.71 -19.87 8.65
N ASP A 312 -2.35 -19.99 7.49
CA ASP A 312 -3.51 -19.19 7.09
C ASP A 312 -4.84 -19.91 7.43
N ASP A 313 -6.00 -19.39 6.98
CA ASP A 313 -7.36 -19.90 7.17
C ASP A 313 -7.49 -21.43 6.92
N GLY A 314 -8.27 -22.12 7.71
CA GLY A 314 -8.64 -23.52 7.55
C GLY A 314 -8.31 -24.45 8.74
N PHE A 315 -7.79 -23.94 9.83
CA PHE A 315 -7.53 -24.72 11.06
C PHE A 315 -8.70 -24.64 12.06
N GLU A 316 -9.41 -23.53 12.11
CA GLU A 316 -10.57 -23.26 12.97
C GLU A 316 -11.80 -24.02 12.48
N GLN A 317 -12.72 -24.36 13.41
CA GLN A 317 -13.96 -25.04 13.06
C GLN A 317 -14.81 -24.20 12.11
N ASP A 318 -14.96 -22.92 12.41
CA ASP A 318 -15.59 -21.89 11.59
C ASP A 318 -15.09 -20.51 12.04
N VAL A 319 -15.13 -19.52 11.15
CA VAL A 319 -14.73 -18.14 11.47
C VAL A 319 -15.75 -17.51 12.42
N GLY A 320 -15.25 -17.15 13.61
CA GLY A 320 -16.06 -16.69 14.75
C GLY A 320 -16.02 -17.66 15.94
N THR A 321 -15.56 -18.90 15.74
CA THR A 321 -15.41 -19.91 16.81
C THR A 321 -13.93 -20.26 16.98
N TRP A 322 -13.19 -19.36 17.63
CA TRP A 322 -11.71 -19.41 17.71
C TRP A 322 -11.17 -20.37 18.80
N ASP A 323 -12.02 -21.01 19.57
CA ASP A 323 -11.66 -21.98 20.61
C ASP A 323 -11.87 -23.44 20.17
N LYS A 324 -12.36 -23.64 18.94
CA LYS A 324 -12.58 -24.96 18.34
C LYS A 324 -11.85 -25.10 17.01
N PHE A 325 -11.37 -26.29 16.76
CA PHE A 325 -10.58 -26.61 15.59
C PHE A 325 -11.29 -27.60 14.67
N GLN A 326 -10.89 -27.62 13.40
CA GLN A 326 -11.26 -28.70 12.47
C GLN A 326 -10.82 -30.04 13.08
N PRO A 327 -11.59 -31.14 12.87
CA PRO A 327 -11.25 -32.46 13.42
C PRO A 327 -9.85 -32.96 13.01
N ILE A 328 -9.29 -32.45 11.91
CA ILE A 328 -7.93 -32.77 11.44
C ILE A 328 -6.84 -32.09 12.28
N PHE A 329 -7.19 -31.13 13.15
CA PHE A 329 -6.29 -30.44 14.10
C PHE A 329 -6.62 -30.84 15.55
N PRO A 330 -6.54 -32.14 15.93
CA PRO A 330 -6.98 -32.63 17.24
C PRO A 330 -6.21 -32.04 18.42
N ASP A 331 -4.94 -31.66 18.20
CA ASP A 331 -4.06 -31.12 19.25
C ASP A 331 -4.06 -29.58 19.26
N GLY A 332 -4.87 -28.93 18.39
CA GLY A 332 -4.93 -27.48 18.24
C GLY A 332 -3.68 -26.88 17.61
N MET A 333 -3.44 -25.59 17.88
CA MET A 333 -2.41 -24.81 17.17
C MET A 333 -1.08 -24.72 17.91
N LYS A 334 -1.08 -24.81 19.24
CA LYS A 334 0.15 -24.66 20.06
C LYS A 334 1.29 -25.61 19.69
N PRO A 335 1.07 -26.93 19.46
CA PRO A 335 2.15 -27.82 19.06
C PRO A 335 2.80 -27.41 17.73
N LEU A 336 2.01 -26.92 16.76
CA LEU A 336 2.53 -26.44 15.48
C LEU A 336 3.35 -25.17 15.64
N SER A 337 2.92 -24.21 16.46
CA SER A 337 3.69 -23.02 16.77
C SER A 337 5.06 -23.38 17.37
N GLN A 338 5.07 -24.31 18.34
CA GLN A 338 6.32 -24.77 18.97
C GLN A 338 7.23 -25.50 17.98
N GLU A 339 6.69 -26.33 17.08
CA GLU A 339 7.46 -26.99 16.02
C GLU A 339 8.12 -25.97 15.07
N ILE A 340 7.38 -24.90 14.70
CA ILE A 340 7.89 -23.81 13.86
C ILE A 340 9.00 -23.03 14.59
N HIS A 341 8.80 -22.68 15.86
CA HIS A 341 9.82 -22.02 16.67
C HIS A 341 11.07 -22.88 16.84
N ASN A 342 10.92 -24.18 17.12
CA ASN A 342 12.04 -25.10 17.25
C ASN A 342 12.80 -25.29 15.93
N ALA A 343 12.14 -25.05 14.80
CA ALA A 343 12.78 -25.04 13.48
C ALA A 343 13.53 -23.72 13.17
N GLY A 344 13.44 -22.71 14.04
CA GLY A 344 14.15 -21.43 13.93
C GLY A 344 13.35 -20.31 13.23
N TYR A 345 12.04 -20.46 13.05
CA TYR A 345 11.17 -19.47 12.40
C TYR A 345 10.21 -18.81 13.39
N GLN A 346 9.75 -17.61 13.06
CA GLN A 346 8.60 -17.01 13.75
C GLN A 346 7.31 -17.68 13.26
N ALA A 347 6.51 -18.19 14.20
CA ALA A 347 5.22 -18.79 13.90
C ALA A 347 4.19 -17.69 13.64
N GLY A 348 3.55 -17.73 12.48
CA GLY A 348 2.47 -16.82 12.10
C GLY A 348 1.13 -17.53 12.03
N VAL A 349 0.05 -16.84 12.42
CA VAL A 349 -1.33 -17.36 12.30
C VAL A 349 -2.28 -16.30 11.74
N TRP A 350 -3.23 -16.74 10.94
CA TRP A 350 -4.32 -15.92 10.40
C TRP A 350 -5.51 -15.90 11.37
N LEU A 351 -6.16 -14.74 11.49
CA LEU A 351 -7.40 -14.53 12.23
C LEU A 351 -8.28 -13.47 11.53
N ALA A 352 -9.59 -13.56 11.70
CA ALA A 352 -10.57 -12.58 11.24
C ALA A 352 -11.49 -12.15 12.40
N PRO A 353 -11.03 -11.25 13.29
CA PRO A 353 -11.68 -11.03 14.58
C PRO A 353 -12.98 -10.21 14.53
N PHE A 354 -13.30 -9.54 13.41
CA PHE A 354 -14.46 -8.64 13.29
C PHE A 354 -15.56 -9.17 12.37
N ILE A 355 -15.32 -10.30 11.70
CA ILE A 355 -16.26 -10.93 10.77
C ILE A 355 -16.62 -12.33 11.29
N VAL A 356 -17.81 -12.79 10.92
CA VAL A 356 -18.32 -14.09 11.34
C VAL A 356 -18.88 -14.83 10.13
N GLN A 357 -18.49 -16.09 9.97
CA GLN A 357 -19.06 -16.98 8.98
C GLN A 357 -20.55 -17.20 9.27
N ARG A 358 -21.36 -17.22 8.22
CA ARG A 358 -22.82 -17.26 8.34
C ARG A 358 -23.35 -18.42 9.17
N ASP A 359 -22.74 -19.57 9.03
CA ASP A 359 -23.16 -20.80 9.68
C ASP A 359 -22.38 -21.11 10.97
N SER A 360 -21.58 -20.13 11.45
CA SER A 360 -20.81 -20.23 12.70
C SER A 360 -21.71 -20.43 13.91
N GLU A 361 -21.17 -21.14 14.89
CA GLU A 361 -21.84 -21.35 16.19
C GLU A 361 -22.18 -20.02 16.86
N LEU A 362 -21.29 -19.04 16.80
CA LEU A 362 -21.48 -17.71 17.37
C LEU A 362 -22.74 -17.01 16.85
N VAL A 363 -23.09 -17.17 15.58
CA VAL A 363 -24.32 -16.58 14.99
C VAL A 363 -25.59 -17.08 15.64
N ASN A 364 -25.57 -18.29 16.19
CA ASN A 364 -26.71 -18.92 16.88
C ASN A 364 -26.69 -18.66 18.38
N THR A 365 -25.53 -18.61 19.00
CA THR A 365 -25.36 -18.40 20.44
C THR A 365 -25.46 -16.94 20.85
N HIS A 366 -24.99 -16.03 20.00
CA HIS A 366 -24.92 -14.57 20.25
C HIS A 366 -25.46 -13.75 19.07
N PRO A 367 -26.73 -13.96 18.64
CA PRO A 367 -27.30 -13.19 17.53
C PRO A 367 -27.39 -11.68 17.80
N GLU A 368 -27.37 -11.25 19.07
CA GLU A 368 -27.36 -9.87 19.53
C GLU A 368 -26.02 -9.16 19.27
N TRP A 369 -24.91 -9.88 19.11
CA TRP A 369 -23.58 -9.33 18.82
C TRP A 369 -23.41 -8.89 17.38
N LEU A 370 -24.33 -9.31 16.49
CA LEU A 370 -24.20 -9.06 15.06
C LEU A 370 -24.71 -7.68 14.70
N LEU A 371 -23.93 -6.95 13.90
CA LEU A 371 -24.35 -5.69 13.30
C LEU A 371 -25.65 -5.85 12.52
N LYS A 372 -26.51 -4.83 12.63
CA LYS A 372 -27.81 -4.78 11.96
C LYS A 372 -27.88 -3.55 11.05
N THR A 373 -28.55 -3.70 9.95
CA THR A 373 -28.96 -2.56 9.11
C THR A 373 -30.02 -1.74 9.83
N ILE A 374 -30.25 -0.50 9.42
CA ILE A 374 -31.36 0.36 9.89
C ILE A 374 -32.76 -0.28 9.78
N LYS A 375 -32.89 -1.38 9.02
CA LYS A 375 -34.13 -2.19 8.90
C LYS A 375 -34.13 -3.39 9.83
N GLY A 376 -33.20 -3.50 10.76
CA GLY A 376 -33.10 -4.58 11.75
C GLY A 376 -32.64 -5.92 11.17
N LYS A 377 -32.20 -5.99 9.91
CA LYS A 377 -31.62 -7.20 9.31
C LYS A 377 -30.13 -7.31 9.62
N ARG A 378 -29.61 -8.53 9.78
CA ARG A 378 -28.15 -8.77 9.89
C ARG A 378 -27.41 -8.13 8.73
N ALA A 379 -26.34 -7.41 9.03
CA ALA A 379 -25.53 -6.72 8.03
C ALA A 379 -24.77 -7.72 7.15
N ASN A 380 -24.73 -7.45 5.86
CA ASN A 380 -23.92 -8.21 4.91
C ASN A 380 -22.51 -7.64 4.87
N SER A 381 -21.51 -8.44 5.25
CA SER A 381 -20.09 -8.06 5.23
C SER A 381 -19.37 -8.44 3.92
N GLY A 382 -20.07 -8.95 2.92
CA GLY A 382 -19.52 -9.38 1.64
C GLY A 382 -19.57 -10.88 1.44
N PHE A 383 -19.09 -11.34 0.26
CA PHE A 383 -19.09 -12.75 -0.10
C PHE A 383 -17.76 -13.39 0.32
N VAL A 384 -17.82 -14.19 1.36
CA VAL A 384 -16.71 -14.89 1.98
C VAL A 384 -17.10 -16.34 2.25
N TRP A 385 -16.17 -17.28 2.21
CA TRP A 385 -16.42 -18.71 2.48
C TRP A 385 -17.63 -19.29 1.72
N ASN A 386 -17.76 -18.93 0.43
CA ASN A 386 -18.87 -19.32 -0.45
C ASN A 386 -20.26 -18.89 0.02
N ASN A 387 -20.36 -17.92 0.92
CA ASN A 387 -21.62 -17.38 1.45
C ASN A 387 -21.50 -15.87 1.75
N LEU A 388 -22.55 -15.22 2.21
CA LEU A 388 -22.51 -13.86 2.74
C LEU A 388 -22.13 -13.92 4.23
N GLY A 389 -21.04 -13.25 4.61
CA GLY A 389 -20.60 -13.11 5.98
C GLY A 389 -21.44 -12.12 6.79
N TYR A 390 -21.28 -12.14 8.12
CA TYR A 390 -21.82 -11.17 9.05
C TYR A 390 -20.70 -10.43 9.77
N ALA A 391 -20.99 -9.28 10.36
CA ALA A 391 -20.04 -8.47 11.09
C ALA A 391 -20.45 -8.34 12.57
N LEU A 392 -19.47 -8.15 13.44
CA LEU A 392 -19.66 -7.94 14.88
C LEU A 392 -19.83 -6.45 15.20
N ASP A 393 -20.69 -6.13 16.15
CA ASP A 393 -20.89 -4.77 16.68
C ASP A 393 -19.89 -4.50 17.81
N LEU A 394 -18.78 -3.85 17.49
CA LEU A 394 -17.73 -3.49 18.45
C LEU A 394 -18.13 -2.37 19.44
N THR A 395 -19.36 -1.87 19.39
CA THR A 395 -19.89 -0.97 20.43
C THR A 395 -20.46 -1.72 21.62
N ILE A 396 -20.57 -3.05 21.54
CA ILE A 396 -21.04 -3.94 22.60
C ILE A 396 -19.84 -4.40 23.44
N PRO A 397 -19.82 -4.17 24.77
CA PRO A 397 -18.67 -4.52 25.62
C PRO A 397 -18.28 -6.00 25.59
N GLU A 398 -19.26 -6.90 25.46
CA GLU A 398 -19.04 -8.34 25.39
C GLU A 398 -18.33 -8.73 24.07
N VAL A 399 -18.58 -8.00 22.99
CA VAL A 399 -17.89 -8.19 21.71
C VAL A 399 -16.44 -7.70 21.80
N GLU A 400 -16.19 -6.58 22.47
CA GLU A 400 -14.82 -6.11 22.75
C GLU A 400 -14.04 -7.18 23.53
N GLU A 401 -14.64 -7.76 24.57
CA GLU A 401 -14.00 -8.82 25.37
C GLU A 401 -13.77 -10.10 24.54
N PHE A 402 -14.70 -10.46 23.65
CA PHE A 402 -14.52 -11.58 22.71
C PHE A 402 -13.28 -11.35 21.80
N VAL A 403 -13.10 -10.14 21.27
CA VAL A 403 -11.91 -9.79 20.48
C VAL A 403 -10.65 -9.88 21.33
N ARG A 404 -10.65 -9.35 22.56
CA ARG A 404 -9.52 -9.47 23.50
C ARG A 404 -9.12 -10.92 23.72
N GLN A 405 -10.09 -11.78 24.03
CA GLN A 405 -9.87 -13.21 24.27
C GLN A 405 -9.33 -13.92 23.02
N THR A 406 -9.82 -13.56 21.84
CA THR A 406 -9.32 -14.13 20.57
C THR A 406 -7.85 -13.82 20.35
N ILE A 407 -7.44 -12.57 20.53
CA ILE A 407 -6.04 -12.16 20.35
C ILE A 407 -5.14 -12.75 21.43
N ARG A 408 -5.57 -12.69 22.70
CA ARG A 408 -4.84 -13.30 23.84
C ARG A 408 -4.60 -14.78 23.62
N ARG A 409 -5.63 -15.51 23.13
CA ARG A 409 -5.52 -16.94 22.80
C ARG A 409 -4.44 -17.17 21.74
N ALA A 410 -4.42 -16.40 20.67
CA ALA A 410 -3.45 -16.58 19.61
C ALA A 410 -2.00 -16.31 20.10
N VAL A 411 -1.79 -15.21 20.83
CA VAL A 411 -0.45 -14.80 21.27
C VAL A 411 0.02 -15.59 22.48
N SER A 412 -0.85 -15.77 23.50
CA SER A 412 -0.43 -16.33 24.79
C SER A 412 -0.66 -17.84 24.87
N ASP A 413 -1.84 -18.34 24.43
CA ASP A 413 -2.17 -19.75 24.57
C ASP A 413 -1.57 -20.59 23.45
N TRP A 414 -1.63 -20.10 22.20
CA TRP A 414 -1.06 -20.78 21.03
C TRP A 414 0.39 -20.40 20.74
N GLU A 415 0.90 -19.31 21.34
CA GLU A 415 2.29 -18.84 21.23
C GLU A 415 2.66 -18.40 19.79
N PHE A 416 1.76 -17.66 19.10
CA PHE A 416 2.05 -17.08 17.80
C PHE A 416 2.42 -15.59 17.91
N PRO A 417 3.70 -15.20 17.69
CA PRO A 417 4.14 -13.81 17.75
C PRO A 417 3.86 -13.00 16.48
N TYR A 418 3.37 -13.62 15.40
CA TYR A 418 3.02 -12.98 14.14
C TYR A 418 1.56 -13.26 13.82
N LEU A 419 0.74 -12.19 13.72
CA LEU A 419 -0.69 -12.29 13.43
C LEU A 419 -1.02 -11.61 12.10
N LYS A 420 -1.58 -12.35 11.15
CA LYS A 420 -2.27 -11.80 9.98
C LYS A 420 -3.74 -11.62 10.34
N LEU A 421 -4.19 -10.37 10.40
CA LEU A 421 -5.54 -9.99 10.83
C LEU A 421 -6.35 -9.51 9.64
N ASP A 422 -7.40 -10.24 9.29
CA ASP A 422 -8.11 -10.08 8.04
C ASP A 422 -9.55 -9.58 8.21
N PHE A 423 -10.16 -9.10 7.10
CA PHE A 423 -11.55 -8.62 7.05
C PHE A 423 -11.87 -7.50 8.06
N LEU A 424 -10.88 -6.67 8.42
CA LEU A 424 -11.01 -5.68 9.49
C LEU A 424 -11.98 -4.54 9.15
N TYR A 425 -12.28 -4.30 7.86
CA TYR A 425 -13.32 -3.36 7.43
C TYR A 425 -14.71 -3.69 8.02
N ALA A 426 -14.94 -4.95 8.42
CA ALA A 426 -16.26 -5.41 8.88
C ALA A 426 -16.78 -4.63 10.10
N ALA A 427 -15.87 -4.10 10.94
CA ALA A 427 -16.23 -3.21 12.05
C ALA A 427 -16.72 -1.82 11.63
N ALA A 428 -16.61 -1.45 10.36
CA ALA A 428 -16.91 -0.11 9.86
C ALA A 428 -17.99 -0.07 8.76
N LEU A 429 -18.88 -1.06 8.73
CA LEU A 429 -20.01 -1.10 7.81
C LEU A 429 -21.03 0.01 8.11
N ASP A 430 -21.80 0.41 7.10
CA ASP A 430 -22.92 1.36 7.25
C ASP A 430 -24.13 0.64 7.86
N CYS A 431 -24.19 0.70 9.20
CA CYS A 431 -25.12 -0.10 9.99
C CYS A 431 -25.65 0.70 11.19
N ASP A 432 -26.67 0.14 11.84
CA ASP A 432 -27.23 0.62 13.09
C ASP A 432 -26.44 -0.01 14.24
N TYR A 433 -25.52 0.75 14.82
CA TYR A 433 -24.70 0.32 15.95
C TYR A 433 -25.51 0.44 17.26
N SER A 434 -25.30 -0.50 18.18
CA SER A 434 -25.97 -0.50 19.48
C SER A 434 -25.68 0.76 20.30
N ASN A 435 -24.53 1.40 20.06
CA ASN A 435 -24.19 2.69 20.68
C ASN A 435 -23.93 3.75 19.59
N PRO A 436 -24.86 4.68 19.34
CA PRO A 436 -24.80 5.66 18.24
C PRO A 436 -23.97 6.91 18.56
N ILE A 437 -23.22 6.93 19.65
CA ILE A 437 -22.37 8.09 20.03
C ILE A 437 -20.98 8.03 19.40
N PHE A 438 -20.69 7.03 18.58
CA PHE A 438 -19.43 6.85 17.90
C PHE A 438 -19.60 6.88 16.37
N THR A 439 -18.61 7.41 15.68
CA THR A 439 -18.51 7.22 14.22
C THR A 439 -17.99 5.82 13.90
N ARG A 440 -18.20 5.35 12.67
CA ARG A 440 -17.65 4.07 12.20
C ARG A 440 -16.11 4.03 12.30
N ALA A 441 -15.44 5.14 12.06
CA ALA A 441 -14.00 5.25 12.19
C ALA A 441 -13.54 5.06 13.65
N GLN A 442 -14.23 5.70 14.61
CA GLN A 442 -13.95 5.54 16.04
C GLN A 442 -14.20 4.10 16.52
N VAL A 443 -15.29 3.46 16.06
CA VAL A 443 -15.59 2.06 16.38
C VAL A 443 -14.47 1.14 15.88
N LEU A 444 -14.10 1.26 14.62
CA LEU A 444 -13.00 0.49 14.05
C LEU A 444 -11.67 0.77 14.78
N ARG A 445 -11.32 2.03 14.99
CA ARG A 445 -10.07 2.40 15.65
C ARG A 445 -9.97 1.79 17.05
N LYS A 446 -11.03 1.83 17.84
CA LYS A 446 -11.11 1.20 19.16
C LYS A 446 -10.85 -0.31 19.07
N GLY A 447 -11.47 -1.00 18.11
CA GLY A 447 -11.23 -2.43 17.89
C GLY A 447 -9.78 -2.75 17.55
N LEU A 448 -9.14 -1.92 16.72
CA LEU A 448 -7.72 -2.08 16.35
C LEU A 448 -6.78 -1.80 17.54
N GLU A 449 -7.10 -0.84 18.38
CA GLU A 449 -6.36 -0.55 19.62
C GLU A 449 -6.45 -1.71 20.61
N ILE A 450 -7.63 -2.30 20.79
CA ILE A 450 -7.84 -3.53 21.58
C ILE A 450 -6.94 -4.66 21.08
N ILE A 451 -6.86 -4.87 19.77
CA ILE A 451 -5.98 -5.88 19.17
C ILE A 451 -4.52 -5.62 19.55
N ARG A 452 -4.03 -4.38 19.40
CA ARG A 452 -2.63 -4.04 19.71
C ARG A 452 -2.35 -4.17 21.20
N GLU A 453 -3.26 -3.72 22.08
CA GLU A 453 -3.13 -3.85 23.53
C GLU A 453 -2.96 -5.32 23.96
N GLU A 454 -3.80 -6.22 23.46
CA GLU A 454 -3.76 -7.63 23.83
C GLU A 454 -2.59 -8.39 23.19
N ALA A 455 -2.21 -8.03 21.95
CA ALA A 455 -1.05 -8.63 21.30
C ALA A 455 0.29 -8.18 21.92
N GLY A 456 0.30 -6.99 22.52
CA GLY A 456 1.50 -6.39 23.08
C GLY A 456 2.44 -5.83 22.01
N ASP A 457 3.50 -5.15 22.46
CA ASP A 457 4.42 -4.42 21.56
C ASP A 457 5.35 -5.33 20.76
N ASN A 458 5.61 -6.53 21.22
CA ASN A 458 6.55 -7.47 20.59
C ASN A 458 5.90 -8.31 19.47
N ALA A 459 4.59 -8.41 19.44
CA ALA A 459 3.89 -9.13 18.39
C ALA A 459 3.91 -8.32 17.07
N ILE A 460 4.17 -9.01 15.96
CA ILE A 460 4.09 -8.45 14.62
C ILE A 460 2.64 -8.55 14.16
N LEU A 461 2.03 -7.43 13.85
CA LEU A 461 0.67 -7.36 13.34
C LEU A 461 0.68 -6.96 11.86
N LEU A 462 0.16 -7.85 11.01
CA LEU A 462 -0.15 -7.59 9.61
C LEU A 462 -1.65 -7.34 9.45
N GLY A 463 -2.03 -6.12 9.09
CA GLY A 463 -3.43 -5.77 8.79
C GLY A 463 -3.79 -6.10 7.34
N CYS A 464 -4.94 -6.78 7.15
CA CYS A 464 -5.50 -7.09 5.84
C CYS A 464 -6.99 -6.73 5.82
N GLY A 465 -7.52 -6.29 4.66
CA GLY A 465 -8.90 -5.81 4.60
C GLY A 465 -9.20 -4.66 5.57
N VAL A 466 -8.23 -3.82 5.88
CA VAL A 466 -8.37 -2.71 6.82
C VAL A 466 -8.43 -1.38 6.09
N PRO A 467 -9.34 -0.46 6.45
CA PRO A 467 -9.29 0.93 6.00
C PRO A 467 -7.92 1.53 6.27
N ILE A 468 -7.27 2.01 5.20
CA ILE A 468 -5.84 2.36 5.18
C ILE A 468 -5.48 3.30 6.33
N GLY A 469 -6.20 4.42 6.48
CA GLY A 469 -5.89 5.42 7.50
C GLY A 469 -6.11 4.95 8.94
N SER A 470 -7.06 4.00 9.16
CA SER A 470 -7.33 3.48 10.51
C SER A 470 -6.22 2.57 11.03
N GLY A 471 -5.49 1.90 10.12
CA GLY A 471 -4.39 0.98 10.47
C GLY A 471 -3.10 1.66 10.89
N ILE A 472 -2.93 2.96 10.58
CA ILE A 472 -1.68 3.69 10.81
C ILE A 472 -1.39 3.83 12.31
N GLY A 473 -0.15 3.50 12.71
CA GLY A 473 0.30 3.50 14.11
C GLY A 473 -0.11 2.27 14.90
N ILE A 474 -0.96 1.37 14.34
CA ILE A 474 -1.36 0.10 14.95
C ILE A 474 -0.57 -1.07 14.40
N PHE A 475 -0.52 -1.18 13.05
CA PHE A 475 0.10 -2.29 12.36
C PHE A 475 1.58 -2.05 12.07
N ASP A 476 2.39 -3.11 12.16
CA ASP A 476 3.79 -3.14 11.75
C ASP A 476 3.89 -3.34 10.23
N MET A 477 2.93 -4.07 9.66
CA MET A 477 2.79 -4.37 8.24
C MET A 477 1.34 -4.17 7.80
N LEU A 478 1.15 -3.77 6.55
CA LEU A 478 -0.19 -3.65 5.97
C LEU A 478 -0.22 -4.25 4.57
N ARG A 479 -1.22 -5.08 4.29
CA ARG A 479 -1.60 -5.48 2.93
C ARG A 479 -2.00 -4.24 2.15
N ILE A 480 -1.37 -4.03 1.01
CA ILE A 480 -1.62 -2.87 0.15
C ILE A 480 -2.35 -3.22 -1.15
N SER A 481 -2.53 -4.50 -1.42
CA SER A 481 -3.08 -5.02 -2.68
C SER A 481 -4.35 -5.83 -2.48
N ALA A 482 -5.12 -5.99 -3.57
CA ALA A 482 -6.06 -7.09 -3.69
C ALA A 482 -5.29 -8.42 -3.58
N ASP A 483 -6.01 -9.50 -3.22
CA ASP A 483 -5.40 -10.82 -3.17
C ASP A 483 -4.81 -11.20 -4.53
N VAL A 484 -3.59 -11.75 -4.50
CA VAL A 484 -3.01 -12.40 -5.66
C VAL A 484 -3.79 -13.69 -5.98
N SER A 485 -3.65 -14.21 -7.18
CA SER A 485 -4.14 -15.55 -7.51
C SER A 485 -3.24 -16.21 -8.55
N PRO A 486 -3.32 -17.55 -8.72
CA PRO A 486 -2.61 -18.24 -9.78
C PRO A 486 -3.17 -17.96 -11.19
N ASP A 487 -3.85 -16.82 -11.36
CA ASP A 487 -4.39 -16.31 -12.62
C ASP A 487 -4.01 -14.85 -12.82
N TRP A 488 -3.68 -14.49 -14.06
CA TRP A 488 -3.38 -13.08 -14.39
C TRP A 488 -4.56 -12.16 -14.17
N ALA A 489 -5.72 -12.49 -14.74
CA ALA A 489 -6.92 -11.68 -14.64
C ALA A 489 -7.99 -12.36 -13.77
N PRO A 490 -8.88 -11.59 -13.12
CA PRO A 490 -9.92 -12.13 -12.26
C PRO A 490 -10.82 -13.17 -12.92
N LYS A 491 -11.22 -14.16 -12.12
CA LYS A 491 -12.22 -15.18 -12.45
C LYS A 491 -13.27 -15.25 -11.35
N PHE A 492 -14.53 -15.40 -11.69
CA PHE A 492 -15.59 -15.67 -10.75
C PHE A 492 -16.39 -16.88 -11.21
N LEU A 493 -16.54 -17.89 -10.34
CA LEU A 493 -17.17 -19.18 -10.67
C LEU A 493 -16.64 -19.81 -11.96
N GLY A 494 -15.34 -19.71 -12.22
CA GLY A 494 -14.70 -20.22 -13.42
C GLY A 494 -14.86 -19.39 -14.70
N LEU A 495 -15.66 -18.32 -14.67
CA LEU A 495 -15.91 -17.46 -15.81
C LEU A 495 -14.85 -16.34 -15.87
N LYS A 496 -13.97 -16.41 -16.88
CA LYS A 496 -12.90 -15.41 -17.08
C LYS A 496 -13.36 -14.15 -17.79
N SER A 497 -14.15 -14.27 -18.85
CA SER A 497 -14.40 -13.18 -19.80
C SER A 497 -15.25 -12.04 -19.23
N ILE A 498 -16.22 -12.36 -18.38
CA ILE A 498 -17.18 -11.38 -17.82
C ILE A 498 -16.56 -10.56 -16.69
N PHE A 499 -15.64 -11.15 -15.91
CA PHE A 499 -15.07 -10.57 -14.68
C PHE A 499 -13.65 -10.08 -14.84
N ARG A 500 -13.07 -10.15 -16.04
CA ARG A 500 -11.68 -9.79 -16.33
C ARG A 500 -11.22 -8.41 -15.82
N ASN A 501 -12.15 -7.48 -15.72
CA ASN A 501 -11.88 -6.09 -15.31
C ASN A 501 -12.51 -5.75 -13.94
N GLU A 502 -12.87 -6.74 -13.13
CA GLU A 502 -13.30 -6.49 -11.76
C GLU A 502 -12.11 -6.02 -10.91
N PRO A 503 -12.19 -4.82 -10.32
CA PRO A 503 -11.00 -4.11 -9.84
C PRO A 503 -10.42 -4.64 -8.52
N ASN A 504 -11.16 -5.50 -7.81
CA ASN A 504 -10.78 -5.98 -6.47
C ASN A 504 -10.76 -7.50 -6.33
N MET A 505 -11.10 -8.22 -7.41
CA MET A 505 -11.09 -9.67 -7.35
C MET A 505 -9.66 -10.21 -7.38
N PRO A 506 -9.40 -11.33 -6.70
CA PRO A 506 -8.08 -11.96 -6.68
C PRO A 506 -7.51 -12.18 -8.08
N SER A 507 -6.32 -11.64 -8.32
CA SER A 507 -5.55 -11.82 -9.55
C SER A 507 -4.16 -11.20 -9.44
N ALA A 508 -3.20 -11.70 -10.20
CA ALA A 508 -1.86 -11.10 -10.26
C ALA A 508 -1.91 -9.65 -10.77
N LYS A 509 -2.75 -9.36 -11.77
CA LYS A 509 -2.95 -8.01 -12.33
C LYS A 509 -3.41 -6.99 -11.27
N ASN A 510 -4.46 -7.31 -10.51
CA ASN A 510 -5.00 -6.39 -9.51
C ASN A 510 -4.04 -6.21 -8.33
N ALA A 511 -3.33 -7.27 -7.94
CA ALA A 511 -2.28 -7.19 -6.93
C ALA A 511 -1.16 -6.25 -7.38
N ILE A 512 -0.59 -6.46 -8.57
CA ILE A 512 0.50 -5.63 -9.12
C ILE A 512 0.07 -4.17 -9.27
N GLN A 513 -1.15 -3.88 -9.71
CA GLN A 513 -1.64 -2.50 -9.81
C GLN A 513 -1.49 -1.75 -8.48
N ASN A 514 -1.98 -2.34 -7.38
CA ASN A 514 -1.91 -1.72 -6.07
C ASN A 514 -0.48 -1.78 -5.47
N ILE A 515 0.30 -2.84 -5.72
CA ILE A 515 1.70 -2.92 -5.31
C ILE A 515 2.46 -1.69 -5.84
N LEU A 516 2.32 -1.39 -7.13
CA LEU A 516 3.02 -0.27 -7.76
C LEU A 516 2.45 1.08 -7.33
N SER A 517 1.12 1.27 -7.35
CA SER A 517 0.50 2.56 -7.03
C SER A 517 0.58 2.94 -5.55
N ARG A 518 0.67 1.97 -4.63
CA ARG A 518 0.79 2.17 -3.18
C ARG A 518 2.20 1.96 -2.62
N SER A 519 3.17 1.62 -3.46
CA SER A 519 4.58 1.51 -3.04
C SER A 519 5.11 2.77 -2.36
N ILE A 520 4.56 3.93 -2.69
CA ILE A 520 4.86 5.24 -2.12
C ILE A 520 4.55 5.37 -0.61
N MET A 521 3.80 4.45 -0.01
CA MET A 521 3.46 4.47 1.43
C MET A 521 4.62 3.96 2.30
N GLU A 522 5.44 3.07 1.77
CA GLU A 522 6.67 2.63 2.43
C GLU A 522 7.84 3.57 2.03
N PRO A 523 8.74 3.92 2.92
CA PRO A 523 8.93 3.44 4.28
C PRO A 523 8.23 4.28 5.37
N HIS A 524 7.26 5.10 5.04
CA HIS A 524 6.73 6.15 5.92
C HIS A 524 5.73 5.62 6.96
N LEU A 525 4.89 4.62 6.59
CA LEU A 525 3.72 4.24 7.39
C LEU A 525 3.85 2.86 8.04
N TRP A 526 4.42 1.88 7.35
CA TRP A 526 4.57 0.47 7.74
C TRP A 526 5.50 -0.26 6.77
N VAL A 527 5.69 -1.56 6.94
CA VAL A 527 6.23 -2.44 5.90
C VAL A 527 5.08 -2.88 5.00
N ASN A 528 5.16 -2.59 3.71
CA ASN A 528 4.14 -3.03 2.75
C ASN A 528 4.10 -4.56 2.65
N ASP A 529 2.89 -5.14 2.74
CA ASP A 529 2.63 -6.50 2.31
C ASP A 529 2.05 -6.48 0.89
N PRO A 530 2.84 -6.84 -0.13
CA PRO A 530 2.39 -6.89 -1.52
C PRO A 530 1.52 -8.13 -1.82
N ASP A 531 1.27 -8.97 -0.82
CA ASP A 531 0.79 -10.34 -0.92
C ASP A 531 1.87 -11.34 -1.35
N CYS A 532 1.47 -12.57 -1.63
CA CYS A 532 2.40 -13.67 -1.83
C CYS A 532 2.97 -13.75 -3.25
N LEU A 533 4.26 -14.05 -3.31
CA LEU A 533 4.93 -14.49 -4.52
C LEU A 533 4.46 -15.90 -4.89
N LEU A 534 4.05 -16.12 -6.13
CA LEU A 534 3.64 -17.39 -6.70
C LEU A 534 4.57 -17.74 -7.85
N VAL A 535 5.38 -18.78 -7.68
CA VAL A 535 6.38 -19.16 -8.70
C VAL A 535 6.20 -20.57 -9.27
N ARG A 536 5.30 -21.39 -8.71
CA ARG A 536 5.06 -22.78 -9.15
C ARG A 536 4.70 -22.89 -10.64
N GLU A 537 5.04 -24.03 -11.26
CA GLU A 537 4.74 -24.32 -12.66
C GLU A 537 3.29 -24.71 -12.91
N ASP A 538 2.61 -25.27 -11.92
CA ASP A 538 1.21 -25.73 -12.00
C ASP A 538 0.17 -24.62 -11.75
N SER A 539 0.57 -23.35 -11.97
CA SER A 539 -0.32 -22.20 -11.99
C SER A 539 -0.81 -21.88 -13.41
N ASN A 540 -1.80 -20.97 -13.54
CA ASN A 540 -2.22 -20.46 -14.85
C ASN A 540 -1.42 -19.21 -15.27
N LEU A 541 -0.43 -18.79 -14.47
CA LEU A 541 0.47 -17.70 -14.82
C LEU A 541 1.53 -18.19 -15.80
N SER A 542 1.71 -17.47 -16.90
CA SER A 542 2.85 -17.64 -17.79
C SER A 542 4.16 -17.23 -17.09
N LEU A 543 5.31 -17.67 -17.60
CA LEU A 543 6.60 -17.27 -17.03
C LEU A 543 6.79 -15.73 -17.06
N PRO A 544 6.47 -14.98 -18.13
CA PRO A 544 6.49 -13.51 -18.12
C PRO A 544 5.62 -12.87 -17.02
N GLU A 545 4.44 -13.44 -16.73
CA GLU A 545 3.56 -12.95 -15.65
C GLU A 545 4.15 -13.21 -14.26
N VAL A 546 4.78 -14.38 -14.05
CA VAL A 546 5.53 -14.68 -12.81
C VAL A 546 6.72 -13.71 -12.64
N GLN A 547 7.45 -13.44 -13.73
CA GLN A 547 8.56 -12.48 -13.72
C GLN A 547 8.09 -11.07 -13.41
N SER A 548 6.93 -10.65 -13.94
CA SER A 548 6.32 -9.34 -13.62
C SER A 548 5.91 -9.23 -12.16
N LEU A 549 5.29 -10.27 -11.59
CA LEU A 549 4.94 -10.30 -10.16
C LEU A 549 6.20 -10.24 -9.28
N ALA A 550 7.21 -11.06 -9.57
CA ALA A 550 8.47 -11.08 -8.85
C ALA A 550 9.21 -9.74 -8.93
N THR A 551 9.22 -9.11 -10.11
CA THR A 551 9.83 -7.80 -10.32
C THR A 551 9.09 -6.71 -9.55
N ALA A 552 7.75 -6.68 -9.58
CA ALA A 552 6.95 -5.69 -8.86
C ALA A 552 7.18 -5.78 -7.35
N ILE A 553 7.16 -7.00 -6.78
CA ILE A 553 7.45 -7.24 -5.36
C ILE A 553 8.89 -6.78 -5.01
N SER A 554 9.88 -7.19 -5.80
CA SER A 554 11.29 -6.89 -5.51
C SER A 554 11.61 -5.40 -5.59
N ILE A 555 11.18 -4.72 -6.68
CA ILE A 555 11.55 -3.32 -6.92
C ILE A 555 10.84 -2.34 -5.99
N THR A 556 9.75 -2.75 -5.35
CA THR A 556 9.03 -1.93 -4.35
C THR A 556 9.56 -2.11 -2.94
N GLY A 557 10.28 -3.19 -2.63
CA GLY A 557 11.00 -3.39 -1.37
C GLY A 557 10.15 -3.81 -0.17
N GLY A 558 8.89 -4.22 -0.37
CA GLY A 558 8.01 -4.76 0.67
C GLY A 558 8.35 -6.19 1.10
N ALA A 559 7.51 -6.78 1.94
CA ALA A 559 7.67 -8.16 2.41
C ALA A 559 7.70 -9.17 1.24
N VAL A 560 8.42 -10.25 1.41
CA VAL A 560 8.50 -11.34 0.43
C VAL A 560 7.97 -12.62 1.07
N LEU A 561 6.68 -12.90 0.85
CA LEU A 561 6.07 -14.16 1.28
C LEU A 561 5.82 -15.05 0.07
N ILE A 562 6.25 -16.30 0.13
CA ILE A 562 5.93 -17.31 -0.90
C ILE A 562 4.77 -18.20 -0.43
N SER A 563 3.86 -18.53 -1.33
CA SER A 563 2.70 -19.36 -0.99
C SER A 563 2.50 -20.53 -1.95
N ASP A 564 3.58 -21.27 -2.17
CA ASP A 564 3.63 -22.48 -2.98
C ASP A 564 3.91 -23.70 -2.10
N ASP A 565 3.67 -24.93 -2.61
CA ASP A 565 4.13 -26.17 -1.98
C ASP A 565 5.64 -26.29 -2.13
N MET A 566 6.37 -25.96 -1.08
CA MET A 566 7.84 -25.91 -1.06
C MET A 566 8.48 -27.28 -1.35
N SER A 567 7.75 -28.36 -1.13
CA SER A 567 8.25 -29.72 -1.43
C SER A 567 8.21 -30.08 -2.91
N LYS A 568 7.51 -29.30 -3.73
CA LYS A 568 7.30 -29.52 -5.17
C LYS A 568 7.99 -28.52 -6.08
N LEU A 569 8.52 -27.42 -5.53
CA LEU A 569 9.20 -26.42 -6.34
C LEU A 569 10.44 -27.00 -7.03
N SER A 570 10.55 -26.74 -8.33
CA SER A 570 11.78 -27.04 -9.08
C SER A 570 12.93 -26.12 -8.64
N ALA A 571 14.16 -26.56 -8.90
CA ALA A 571 15.35 -25.77 -8.59
C ALA A 571 15.34 -24.40 -9.28
N ASP A 572 14.84 -24.31 -10.52
CA ASP A 572 14.76 -23.06 -11.28
C ASP A 572 13.75 -22.09 -10.66
N ARG A 573 12.60 -22.59 -10.18
CA ARG A 573 11.59 -21.77 -9.52
C ARG A 573 12.04 -21.30 -8.13
N LEU A 574 12.74 -22.17 -7.39
CA LEU A 574 13.38 -21.79 -6.13
C LEU A 574 14.48 -20.73 -6.35
N LYS A 575 15.30 -20.87 -7.42
CA LYS A 575 16.30 -19.87 -7.80
C LYS A 575 15.62 -18.53 -8.14
N LEU A 576 14.50 -18.55 -8.87
CA LEU A 576 13.72 -17.32 -9.16
C LEU A 576 13.24 -16.66 -7.88
N ALA A 577 12.62 -17.39 -6.95
CA ALA A 577 12.18 -16.84 -5.66
C ALA A 577 13.38 -16.30 -4.87
N ALA A 578 14.48 -17.03 -4.80
CA ALA A 578 15.69 -16.62 -4.09
C ALA A 578 16.35 -15.37 -4.68
N SER A 579 16.15 -15.09 -5.98
CA SER A 579 16.71 -13.88 -6.60
C SER A 579 16.13 -12.56 -6.08
N LEU A 580 15.03 -12.59 -5.30
CA LEU A 580 14.49 -11.42 -4.60
C LEU A 580 15.25 -11.12 -3.29
N LEU A 581 16.16 -12.02 -2.84
CA LEU A 581 16.82 -11.91 -1.53
C LEU A 581 18.31 -11.57 -1.63
N PRO A 582 18.80 -10.69 -0.76
CA PRO A 582 18.08 -9.96 0.32
C PRO A 582 17.08 -8.93 -0.22
N VAL A 583 16.03 -8.65 0.56
CA VAL A 583 15.00 -7.67 0.17
C VAL A 583 15.63 -6.30 -0.05
N LEU A 584 15.24 -5.63 -1.13
CA LEU A 584 15.71 -4.27 -1.45
C LEU A 584 15.17 -3.21 -0.48
N PRO A 585 15.86 -2.09 -0.30
CA PRO A 585 15.29 -0.95 0.40
C PRO A 585 14.00 -0.46 -0.27
N ALA A 586 12.97 -0.10 0.51
CA ALA A 586 11.73 0.45 0.00
C ALA A 586 11.91 1.94 -0.37
N LYS A 587 12.48 2.19 -1.54
CA LYS A 587 12.69 3.54 -2.11
C LYS A 587 12.35 3.54 -3.60
N PRO A 588 11.17 3.07 -4.00
CA PRO A 588 10.78 3.07 -5.41
C PRO A 588 10.45 4.48 -5.89
N HIS A 589 10.85 4.78 -7.10
CA HIS A 589 10.38 5.93 -7.85
C HIS A 589 9.44 5.46 -8.96
N VAL A 590 8.14 5.68 -8.80
CA VAL A 590 7.11 5.35 -9.79
C VAL A 590 6.95 6.54 -10.74
N ARG A 591 7.62 6.47 -11.90
CA ARG A 591 7.74 7.60 -12.82
C ARG A 591 6.40 8.02 -13.42
N ASP A 592 5.54 7.07 -13.72
CA ASP A 592 4.21 7.29 -14.33
C ASP A 592 3.04 7.16 -13.33
N LEU A 593 3.32 7.37 -12.02
CA LEU A 593 2.31 7.32 -10.95
C LEU A 593 1.06 8.15 -11.27
N PHE A 594 1.27 9.33 -11.84
CA PHE A 594 0.20 10.27 -12.17
C PHE A 594 -0.31 10.18 -13.61
N SER A 595 0.22 9.23 -14.41
CA SER A 595 -0.11 9.16 -15.83
C SER A 595 -1.17 8.11 -16.16
N GLN A 596 -1.33 7.10 -15.32
CA GLN A 596 -2.26 5.99 -15.56
C GLN A 596 -2.62 5.24 -14.28
N ASN A 597 -3.71 4.46 -14.33
CA ASN A 597 -4.21 3.72 -13.17
C ASN A 597 -3.35 2.50 -12.78
N MET A 598 -2.58 1.95 -13.71
CA MET A 598 -1.64 0.85 -13.47
C MET A 598 -0.26 1.29 -13.95
N PRO A 599 0.62 1.75 -13.03
CA PRO A 599 1.95 2.22 -13.41
C PRO A 599 2.76 1.17 -14.15
N SER A 600 3.55 1.60 -15.13
CA SER A 600 4.36 0.71 -15.97
C SER A 600 5.85 1.01 -15.91
N GLN A 601 6.26 2.11 -15.27
CA GLN A 601 7.63 2.59 -15.21
C GLN A 601 8.02 2.90 -13.78
N ILE A 602 8.94 2.09 -13.24
CA ILE A 602 9.41 2.23 -11.87
C ILE A 602 10.92 2.06 -11.81
N SER A 603 11.59 2.79 -10.92
CA SER A 603 13.03 2.66 -10.71
C SER A 603 13.42 2.72 -9.25
N GLN A 604 14.65 2.29 -8.97
CA GLN A 604 15.38 2.57 -7.73
C GLN A 604 16.79 3.03 -8.04
N ASP A 605 17.28 4.00 -7.26
CA ASP A 605 18.69 4.34 -7.22
C ASP A 605 19.38 3.47 -6.15
N LEU A 606 20.39 2.74 -6.57
CA LEU A 606 21.09 1.76 -5.74
C LEU A 606 22.59 2.05 -5.73
N GLN A 607 23.30 1.58 -4.71
CA GLN A 607 24.74 1.77 -4.52
C GLN A 607 25.43 0.49 -4.08
N ASN A 608 26.65 0.25 -4.59
CA ASN A 608 27.54 -0.83 -4.15
C ASN A 608 28.99 -0.34 -4.05
N ALA A 609 29.92 -1.27 -3.85
CA ALA A 609 31.35 -0.94 -3.71
C ALA A 609 32.00 -0.30 -4.94
N GLN A 610 31.41 -0.40 -6.15
CA GLN A 610 31.90 0.26 -7.35
C GLN A 610 31.29 1.65 -7.58
N GLY A 611 30.11 1.91 -7.03
CA GLY A 611 29.36 3.15 -7.18
C GLY A 611 27.88 2.95 -7.38
N ASP A 612 27.23 4.00 -7.89
CA ASP A 612 25.79 4.06 -8.05
C ASP A 612 25.34 3.43 -9.37
N TRP A 613 24.14 2.85 -9.35
CA TRP A 613 23.42 2.45 -10.55
C TRP A 613 21.93 2.67 -10.40
N LYS A 614 21.23 2.73 -11.53
CA LYS A 614 19.77 2.81 -11.56
C LYS A 614 19.19 1.47 -12.01
N LEU A 615 18.32 0.90 -11.20
CA LEU A 615 17.50 -0.24 -11.53
C LEU A 615 16.16 0.26 -12.07
N ILE A 616 15.73 -0.20 -13.26
CA ILE A 616 14.52 0.25 -13.95
C ILE A 616 13.69 -0.97 -14.33
N ALA A 617 12.39 -0.96 -14.03
CA ALA A 617 11.43 -1.92 -14.57
C ALA A 617 10.49 -1.22 -15.55
N LEU A 618 10.37 -1.80 -16.74
CA LEU A 618 9.41 -1.42 -17.79
C LEU A 618 8.45 -2.57 -18.02
N PHE A 619 7.15 -2.35 -17.79
CA PHE A 619 6.13 -3.38 -17.90
C PHE A 619 5.29 -3.23 -19.16
N ASN A 620 4.95 -4.34 -19.76
CA ASN A 620 3.92 -4.44 -20.79
C ASN A 620 2.59 -4.92 -20.18
N TRP A 621 1.62 -4.04 -20.03
CA TRP A 621 0.30 -4.40 -19.49
C TRP A 621 -0.72 -4.82 -20.56
N GLN A 622 -0.30 -4.88 -21.84
CA GLN A 622 -1.18 -5.27 -22.94
C GLN A 622 -1.29 -6.80 -23.06
N ASP A 623 -2.40 -7.26 -23.63
CA ASP A 623 -2.66 -8.67 -23.88
C ASP A 623 -1.90 -9.23 -25.10
N GLN A 624 -0.99 -8.47 -25.65
CA GLN A 624 -0.15 -8.80 -26.82
C GLN A 624 1.29 -8.33 -26.60
N ALA A 625 2.20 -8.90 -27.34
CA ALA A 625 3.57 -8.45 -27.34
C ALA A 625 3.68 -7.04 -27.95
N VAL A 626 4.49 -6.17 -27.31
CA VAL A 626 4.77 -4.81 -27.78
C VAL A 626 6.25 -4.49 -27.66
N ASP A 627 6.68 -3.47 -28.38
CA ASP A 627 8.01 -2.90 -28.20
C ASP A 627 7.99 -1.94 -26.99
N LEU A 628 8.98 -2.08 -26.09
CA LEU A 628 9.18 -1.15 -24.98
C LEU A 628 10.42 -0.31 -25.23
N GLN A 629 10.32 0.99 -25.00
CA GLN A 629 11.41 1.93 -25.23
C GLN A 629 11.99 2.44 -23.90
N LEU A 630 13.31 2.38 -23.78
CA LEU A 630 14.11 2.99 -22.73
C LEU A 630 14.79 4.23 -23.30
N ASN A 631 14.37 5.43 -22.90
CA ASN A 631 15.04 6.68 -23.26
C ASN A 631 15.86 7.16 -22.07
N LEU A 632 17.15 7.31 -22.19
CA LEU A 632 18.06 7.69 -21.09
C LEU A 632 17.68 9.03 -20.44
N LYS A 633 17.27 10.01 -21.26
CA LYS A 633 16.79 11.31 -20.79
C LYS A 633 15.65 11.22 -19.77
N ASP A 634 14.74 10.26 -19.96
CA ASP A 634 13.60 10.05 -19.07
C ASP A 634 14.00 9.61 -17.64
N TRP A 635 15.25 9.17 -17.49
CA TRP A 635 15.84 8.64 -16.25
C TRP A 635 17.00 9.50 -15.71
N GLY A 636 17.20 10.71 -16.29
CA GLY A 636 18.19 11.66 -15.82
C GLY A 636 19.59 11.46 -16.39
N PHE A 637 19.73 10.73 -17.50
CA PHE A 637 21.02 10.51 -18.17
C PHE A 637 21.03 11.20 -19.53
N ASP A 638 21.23 12.52 -19.53
CA ASP A 638 21.42 13.28 -20.77
C ASP A 638 22.88 13.16 -21.25
N GLU A 639 23.08 12.79 -22.54
CA GLU A 639 24.35 12.78 -23.25
C GLU A 639 25.47 11.87 -22.65
N GLN A 640 25.10 10.91 -21.76
CA GLN A 640 26.05 9.95 -21.20
C GLN A 640 25.97 8.61 -21.91
N GLU A 641 27.13 8.02 -22.19
CA GLU A 641 27.19 6.61 -22.59
C GLU A 641 26.99 5.71 -21.40
N MET A 642 26.00 4.83 -21.49
CA MET A 642 25.60 3.93 -20.42
C MET A 642 25.78 2.47 -20.85
N LEU A 643 26.12 1.63 -19.88
CA LEU A 643 26.02 0.19 -19.98
C LEU A 643 24.68 -0.26 -19.41
N MET A 644 23.98 -1.03 -20.19
CA MET A 644 22.69 -1.63 -19.85
C MET A 644 22.84 -3.14 -19.72
N ARG A 645 22.26 -3.72 -18.66
CA ARG A 645 22.02 -5.15 -18.57
C ARG A 645 20.54 -5.39 -18.21
N GLU A 646 19.86 -6.21 -19.02
CA GLU A 646 18.51 -6.67 -18.74
C GLU A 646 18.57 -8.04 -18.04
N PHE A 647 17.83 -8.21 -16.93
CA PHE A 647 17.94 -9.39 -16.05
C PHE A 647 17.37 -10.66 -16.68
N TRP A 648 16.14 -10.59 -17.22
CA TRP A 648 15.38 -11.78 -17.64
C TRP A 648 15.88 -12.38 -18.95
N SER A 649 16.28 -11.54 -19.91
CA SER A 649 16.86 -11.99 -21.20
C SER A 649 18.39 -12.09 -21.17
N SER A 650 19.04 -11.55 -20.15
CA SER A 650 20.49 -11.38 -20.06
C SER A 650 21.09 -10.52 -21.17
N GLU A 651 20.27 -9.69 -21.83
CA GLU A 651 20.73 -8.75 -22.84
C GLU A 651 21.66 -7.69 -22.24
N ILE A 652 22.81 -7.45 -22.88
CA ILE A 652 23.77 -6.43 -22.49
C ILE A 652 24.02 -5.54 -23.69
N ALA A 653 23.96 -4.23 -23.51
CA ALA A 653 24.22 -3.26 -24.57
C ALA A 653 24.88 -1.99 -24.02
N GLN A 654 25.68 -1.35 -24.87
CA GLN A 654 26.12 0.02 -24.71
C GLN A 654 25.09 0.93 -25.39
N ILE A 655 24.59 1.95 -24.67
CA ILE A 655 23.54 2.84 -25.17
C ILE A 655 23.92 4.30 -24.94
N GLN A 656 23.52 5.18 -25.88
CA GLN A 656 23.83 6.63 -25.82
C GLN A 656 22.58 7.49 -25.62
N GLN A 657 21.44 7.11 -26.20
CA GLN A 657 20.20 7.89 -26.10
C GLN A 657 19.01 7.02 -25.72
N SER A 658 18.83 5.91 -26.42
CA SER A 658 17.68 5.03 -26.20
C SER A 658 18.00 3.59 -26.60
N HIS A 659 17.20 2.67 -26.06
CA HIS A 659 17.18 1.27 -26.48
C HIS A 659 15.74 0.80 -26.62
N THR A 660 15.47 -0.07 -27.59
CA THR A 660 14.14 -0.61 -27.84
C THR A 660 14.15 -2.12 -27.63
N PHE A 661 13.48 -2.59 -26.60
CA PHE A 661 13.22 -4.00 -26.39
C PHE A 661 12.08 -4.44 -27.30
N LYS A 662 12.42 -5.30 -28.27
CA LYS A 662 11.45 -5.78 -29.27
C LYS A 662 10.60 -6.92 -28.75
N ASN A 663 9.30 -6.92 -29.14
CA ASN A 663 8.36 -8.01 -28.87
C ASN A 663 8.35 -8.44 -27.39
N VAL A 664 8.30 -7.51 -26.45
CA VAL A 664 8.13 -7.83 -25.03
C VAL A 664 6.78 -8.51 -24.86
N GLU A 665 6.78 -9.70 -24.31
CA GLU A 665 5.63 -10.60 -24.20
C GLU A 665 4.45 -9.91 -23.50
N ALA A 666 3.22 -10.38 -23.76
CA ALA A 666 2.03 -9.95 -23.04
C ALA A 666 2.25 -10.09 -21.52
N HIS A 667 1.93 -9.03 -20.77
CA HIS A 667 2.10 -8.94 -19.32
C HIS A 667 3.54 -9.11 -18.83
N GLY A 668 4.52 -9.03 -19.73
CA GLY A 668 5.94 -9.19 -19.44
C GLY A 668 6.60 -7.93 -18.91
N VAL A 669 7.84 -8.06 -18.47
CA VAL A 669 8.65 -6.98 -17.90
C VAL A 669 10.07 -7.02 -18.44
N ARG A 670 10.73 -5.86 -18.51
CA ARG A 670 12.18 -5.74 -18.65
C ARG A 670 12.74 -5.08 -17.39
N LEU A 671 13.68 -5.78 -16.74
CA LEU A 671 14.33 -5.31 -15.50
C LEU A 671 15.78 -4.97 -15.78
N ILE A 672 16.07 -3.69 -15.81
CA ILE A 672 17.25 -3.10 -16.44
C ILE A 672 18.14 -2.47 -15.36
N ALA A 673 19.43 -2.82 -15.33
CA ALA A 673 20.44 -2.09 -14.58
C ALA A 673 21.22 -1.18 -15.52
N LEU A 674 21.22 0.14 -15.23
CA LEU A 674 21.98 1.15 -15.96
C LEU A 674 23.19 1.61 -15.15
N ARG A 675 24.36 1.60 -15.79
CA ARG A 675 25.62 2.06 -15.20
C ARG A 675 26.39 2.96 -16.19
N PRO A 676 27.15 3.94 -15.70
CA PRO A 676 28.05 4.70 -16.55
C PRO A 676 29.07 3.77 -17.24
N LEU A 677 29.36 4.01 -18.51
CA LEU A 677 30.43 3.32 -19.22
C LEU A 677 31.79 3.70 -18.63
N ARG A 678 32.55 2.69 -18.20
CA ARG A 678 33.94 2.81 -17.75
C ARG A 678 34.74 1.67 -18.34
N PRO A 679 36.10 1.80 -18.48
CA PRO A 679 36.95 0.74 -19.03
C PRO A 679 36.79 -0.62 -18.32
N LEU A 680 36.37 -0.60 -17.05
CA LEU A 680 36.06 -1.78 -16.26
C LEU A 680 34.84 -1.50 -15.39
N THR A 681 33.73 -2.22 -15.58
CA THR A 681 32.46 -2.00 -14.91
C THR A 681 31.83 -3.34 -14.48
N TYR A 682 31.36 -3.42 -13.23
CA TYR A 682 30.51 -4.52 -12.76
C TYR A 682 29.11 -4.37 -13.36
N LEU A 683 28.68 -5.29 -14.21
CA LEU A 683 27.36 -5.23 -14.85
C LEU A 683 26.26 -5.88 -14.02
N GLY A 684 26.62 -6.66 -13.01
CA GLY A 684 25.70 -7.41 -12.17
C GLY A 684 25.79 -8.92 -12.34
N SER A 685 24.74 -9.59 -11.87
CA SER A 685 24.66 -11.07 -11.89
C SER A 685 23.24 -11.55 -12.20
N ASP A 686 23.08 -12.87 -12.38
CA ASP A 686 21.78 -13.54 -12.38
C ASP A 686 21.39 -14.08 -10.98
N LEU A 687 22.12 -13.64 -9.95
CA LEU A 687 21.93 -14.07 -8.56
C LEU A 687 20.87 -13.27 -7.82
N HIS A 688 20.71 -11.99 -8.19
CA HIS A 688 19.77 -11.08 -7.54
C HIS A 688 19.15 -10.10 -8.55
N LEU A 689 17.83 -9.84 -8.43
CA LEU A 689 17.07 -8.95 -9.34
C LEU A 689 17.65 -7.53 -9.43
N ALA A 690 18.26 -7.02 -8.36
CA ALA A 690 18.91 -5.70 -8.36
C ALA A 690 20.20 -5.63 -9.19
N GLN A 691 20.80 -6.77 -9.53
CA GLN A 691 21.98 -6.86 -10.40
C GLN A 691 23.18 -6.07 -9.86
N GLY A 692 23.51 -6.23 -8.57
CA GLY A 692 24.67 -5.51 -8.03
C GLY A 692 24.76 -5.41 -6.51
N VAL A 693 23.70 -5.79 -5.78
CA VAL A 693 23.70 -5.76 -4.31
C VAL A 693 24.65 -6.80 -3.68
N GLU A 694 25.00 -7.80 -4.45
CA GLU A 694 25.99 -8.83 -4.08
C GLU A 694 27.41 -8.29 -4.01
N LEU A 695 27.74 -7.17 -4.69
CA LEU A 695 29.09 -6.60 -4.73
C LEU A 695 29.37 -5.81 -3.47
N LYS A 696 30.20 -6.39 -2.55
CA LYS A 696 30.56 -5.79 -1.25
C LYS A 696 31.93 -5.14 -1.27
N HIS A 697 32.85 -5.63 -2.09
CA HIS A 697 34.21 -5.11 -2.21
C HIS A 697 34.60 -4.97 -3.68
N TRP A 698 35.31 -3.90 -4.00
CA TRP A 698 35.86 -3.61 -5.32
C TRP A 698 37.14 -2.84 -5.19
N GLN A 699 38.28 -3.46 -5.50
CA GLN A 699 39.58 -2.82 -5.45
C GLN A 699 40.39 -3.11 -6.70
N LEU A 700 40.70 -2.07 -7.46
CA LEU A 700 41.56 -2.13 -8.63
C LEU A 700 42.93 -1.50 -8.26
N ALA A 701 43.99 -2.29 -8.37
CA ALA A 701 45.38 -1.83 -8.15
C ALA A 701 46.26 -2.30 -9.30
N ASP A 702 46.85 -1.37 -10.03
CA ASP A 702 47.63 -1.61 -11.24
C ASP A 702 46.81 -2.42 -12.29
N SER A 703 47.13 -3.69 -12.48
CA SER A 703 46.44 -4.61 -13.38
C SER A 703 45.71 -5.75 -12.64
N ASN A 704 45.52 -5.60 -11.32
CA ASN A 704 44.85 -6.59 -10.50
C ASN A 704 43.53 -6.04 -9.95
N LEU A 705 42.43 -6.76 -10.19
CA LEU A 705 41.13 -6.44 -9.63
C LEU A 705 40.75 -7.49 -8.59
N GLU A 706 40.40 -7.02 -7.40
CA GLU A 706 39.82 -7.86 -6.34
C GLU A 706 38.34 -7.50 -6.18
N ILE A 707 37.47 -8.52 -6.18
CA ILE A 707 36.02 -8.39 -6.04
C ILE A 707 35.58 -9.28 -4.87
N GLY A 708 34.84 -8.71 -3.93
CA GLY A 708 34.15 -9.45 -2.85
C GLY A 708 32.66 -9.51 -3.12
N LEU A 709 32.07 -10.70 -3.15
CA LEU A 709 30.67 -10.96 -3.37
C LEU A 709 30.03 -11.64 -2.15
N ASP A 710 28.86 -11.13 -1.70
CA ASP A 710 28.07 -11.74 -0.65
C ASP A 710 26.59 -11.35 -0.77
N LEU A 711 25.69 -12.34 -0.59
CA LEU A 711 24.23 -12.16 -0.51
C LEU A 711 23.64 -12.56 0.85
N GLY A 712 24.48 -12.96 1.81
CA GLY A 712 24.02 -13.52 3.08
C GLY A 712 23.34 -14.88 2.94
N ARG A 713 23.43 -15.52 1.78
CA ARG A 713 22.85 -16.83 1.44
C ARG A 713 23.70 -17.56 0.42
N LYS A 714 23.48 -18.88 0.28
CA LYS A 714 24.05 -19.63 -0.84
C LYS A 714 23.40 -19.24 -2.15
N ALA A 715 24.20 -19.08 -3.19
CA ALA A 715 23.71 -18.81 -4.53
C ALA A 715 24.70 -19.33 -5.59
N GLU A 716 24.18 -19.82 -6.71
CA GLU A 716 24.97 -20.22 -7.86
C GLU A 716 24.47 -19.50 -9.12
N GLY A 717 25.41 -18.95 -9.88
CA GLY A 717 25.03 -18.23 -11.10
C GLY A 717 26.20 -17.65 -11.86
N THR A 718 25.91 -16.56 -12.60
CA THR A 718 26.87 -15.89 -13.47
C THR A 718 26.99 -14.43 -13.09
N VAL A 719 28.22 -13.98 -12.96
CA VAL A 719 28.58 -12.56 -12.81
C VAL A 719 29.05 -12.03 -14.16
N TYR A 720 28.69 -10.78 -14.43
CA TYR A 720 29.00 -10.09 -15.68
C TYR A 720 29.80 -8.82 -15.40
N LEU A 721 30.89 -8.62 -16.14
CA LEU A 721 31.69 -7.41 -16.13
C LEU A 721 31.87 -6.88 -17.57
N TRP A 722 31.85 -5.56 -17.71
CA TRP A 722 32.41 -4.92 -18.89
C TRP A 722 33.91 -4.75 -18.67
N SER A 723 34.73 -5.12 -19.65
CA SER A 723 36.17 -4.94 -19.60
C SER A 723 36.73 -4.74 -21.01
N GLU A 724 37.39 -3.61 -21.26
CA GLU A 724 38.05 -3.33 -22.52
C GLU A 724 39.25 -4.25 -22.76
N LYS A 725 39.72 -4.95 -21.74
CA LYS A 725 40.86 -5.86 -21.82
C LYS A 725 40.43 -7.26 -21.38
N GLU A 726 40.96 -8.27 -22.09
CA GLU A 726 40.83 -9.65 -21.67
C GLU A 726 41.69 -9.93 -20.42
N PRO A 727 41.16 -10.55 -19.35
CA PRO A 727 41.98 -10.93 -18.22
C PRO A 727 42.90 -12.09 -18.58
N ARG A 728 44.13 -12.08 -18.02
CA ARG A 728 45.08 -13.20 -18.17
C ARG A 728 44.75 -14.38 -17.29
N SER A 729 44.16 -14.11 -16.13
CA SER A 729 43.74 -15.16 -15.20
C SER A 729 42.58 -14.65 -14.34
N VAL A 730 41.71 -15.60 -13.93
CA VAL A 730 40.60 -15.35 -13.00
C VAL A 730 40.61 -16.47 -11.95
N GLU A 731 40.66 -16.07 -10.69
CA GLU A 731 40.66 -16.98 -9.54
C GLU A 731 39.46 -16.67 -8.64
N GLN A 732 38.74 -17.69 -8.19
CA GLN A 732 37.72 -17.60 -7.15
C GLN A 732 38.23 -18.31 -5.89
N ASN A 733 38.32 -17.59 -4.76
CA ASN A 733 38.82 -18.11 -3.49
C ASN A 733 40.20 -18.81 -3.63
N GLY A 734 41.11 -18.22 -4.47
CA GLY A 734 42.44 -18.75 -4.73
C GLY A 734 42.49 -19.97 -5.67
N LYS A 735 41.40 -20.30 -6.34
CA LYS A 735 41.34 -21.39 -7.34
C LYS A 735 40.94 -20.82 -8.70
N ASN A 736 41.63 -21.30 -9.75
CA ASN A 736 41.22 -20.94 -11.12
C ASN A 736 39.76 -21.32 -11.35
N THR A 737 38.99 -20.37 -11.92
CA THR A 737 37.58 -20.58 -12.24
C THR A 737 37.33 -20.49 -13.75
N HIS A 738 36.19 -21.01 -14.20
CA HIS A 738 35.81 -20.92 -15.61
C HIS A 738 35.27 -19.55 -15.93
N TRP A 739 35.80 -18.90 -16.98
CA TRP A 739 35.39 -17.60 -17.46
C TRP A 739 35.43 -17.56 -19.00
N GLN A 740 34.70 -16.58 -19.57
CA GLN A 740 34.71 -16.26 -21.00
C GLN A 740 34.77 -14.75 -21.17
N TRP A 741 35.53 -14.30 -22.13
CA TRP A 741 35.57 -12.89 -22.54
C TRP A 741 35.26 -12.76 -24.01
N LYS A 742 34.26 -11.98 -24.36
CA LYS A 742 33.82 -11.75 -25.71
C LYS A 742 33.12 -10.38 -25.82
N ASP A 743 33.41 -9.62 -26.85
CA ASP A 743 32.77 -8.31 -27.12
C ASP A 743 32.81 -7.37 -25.88
N ASN A 744 33.97 -7.34 -25.21
CA ASN A 744 34.19 -6.62 -23.95
C ASN A 744 33.37 -7.10 -22.74
N ILE A 745 32.65 -8.20 -22.87
CA ILE A 745 31.88 -8.79 -21.77
C ILE A 745 32.64 -9.99 -21.22
N LEU A 746 32.96 -9.91 -19.93
CA LEU A 746 33.52 -11.00 -19.16
C LEU A 746 32.41 -11.68 -18.37
N THR A 747 32.25 -13.00 -18.54
CA THR A 747 31.27 -13.82 -17.80
C THR A 747 32.01 -14.82 -16.91
N LEU A 748 31.58 -14.89 -15.63
CA LEU A 748 32.17 -15.75 -14.61
C LEU A 748 31.09 -16.60 -13.98
N LYS A 749 31.29 -17.92 -13.94
CA LYS A 749 30.47 -18.81 -13.09
C LYS A 749 30.93 -18.69 -11.65
N VAL A 750 29.99 -18.41 -10.75
CA VAL A 750 30.30 -18.23 -9.32
C VAL A 750 29.39 -19.10 -8.45
N THR A 751 29.94 -19.53 -7.33
CA THR A 751 29.20 -20.15 -6.24
C THR A 751 29.49 -19.33 -4.98
N LEU A 752 28.42 -18.72 -4.42
CA LEU A 752 28.49 -17.99 -3.17
C LEU A 752 28.03 -18.91 -2.04
N ASP A 753 28.90 -19.15 -1.08
CA ASP A 753 28.56 -19.90 0.15
C ASP A 753 28.57 -18.96 1.37
N LYS A 754 29.54 -18.07 1.37
CA LYS A 754 29.71 -16.90 2.26
C LYS A 754 30.36 -15.81 1.41
N GLU A 755 31.12 -14.93 2.02
CA GLU A 755 31.95 -13.98 1.29
C GLU A 755 32.86 -14.73 0.30
N THR A 756 32.70 -14.39 -0.98
CA THR A 756 33.46 -15.01 -2.07
C THR A 756 34.34 -13.98 -2.72
N THR A 757 35.65 -14.23 -2.75
CA THR A 757 36.62 -13.32 -3.35
C THR A 757 36.98 -13.80 -4.75
N ILE A 758 37.02 -12.87 -5.71
CA ILE A 758 37.44 -13.09 -7.09
C ILE A 758 38.62 -12.15 -7.38
N HIS A 759 39.70 -12.73 -7.88
CA HIS A 759 40.89 -12.00 -8.32
C HIS A 759 41.02 -12.11 -9.84
N LEU A 760 41.14 -10.97 -10.53
CA LEU A 760 41.40 -10.87 -11.94
C LEU A 760 42.74 -10.21 -12.19
N LYS A 761 43.54 -10.73 -13.09
CA LYS A 761 44.79 -10.11 -13.59
C LYS A 761 44.65 -9.76 -15.05
N PHE A 762 44.93 -8.51 -15.40
CA PHE A 762 44.86 -7.98 -16.79
C PHE A 762 46.22 -7.82 -17.44
#